data_4327615dc7a37f3912c7dc6888fb4115
#
_entry.id   4327615dc7a37f3912c7dc6888fb4115
#
_cell.length_a   1.000
_cell.length_b   1.000
_cell.length_c   1.000
_cell.angle_alpha   90.00
_cell.angle_beta   90.00
_cell.angle_gamma   90.00
#
_symmetry.space_group_name_H-M   'P 1'
#
loop_
_entity.id
_entity.type
_entity.pdbx_description
1 polymer ?
#
loop_
_entity_poly.entity_id
_entity_poly.type
_entity_poly.pdbx_seq_one_letter_code
_entity_poly.pdbx_strand_id
1 'polypeptide(L)'
;QQNHYLNIAGNTKNLSYRVGLGYQKDDGILHDSYERWNVKAAIDHKINDRFSIGALVNLSTSLKDYGSKNSVITGFRANPYWVPYYWEGENKGELILQPAKDEVIFPDGGGFTSTLNPLVDRANSTDETRSYDVMGNLYLQYSPIKEVILKTTFSPTYNRSKRGEFYGVNTDSQFSSKNPSTGDPYNTATITNVDYFTYTWDTQANYTKTFGDHSINALALFSVYSATKEGDAITANDMPFDVDWYNTGSAGFLSNADSYYEKLTMLSYVLRLNYAYKGRYLATVSSRWDGSSKFQKDNRWGAFPSMALAWRISEEDFAKELSWISNLKLRASIGLTGNNANVGPYDTQSLAGTKYWYNYGGAPAYGYGINGITNTLLTWEKTREINVGLDFGFLNNRISGSIDWYNKVSRDLLMEQLTPLELGSSTGAMMNNVGKVKNTGVEISLSTVNVQTKDFYWSTTFSFAKNKNEILELNGGKEDLVANKWFIGQPIDVIYDYEYAGVCTAEEARAYATNDAIKTKFIEGEMKLKDQQQPGEEGYGVIDENDLVVLGHALPKWTGSVTSNMTYKNFDFSFSIYTKQGGMVESPFMAEFTNYKDRGRNKLKMDYYIPAGTPVLNADGSGYTLTTEAHMGAYPYPTNTANNNYGGGIGWGTDKQTTYVGNSYVDNSFVKIKNITLGYTFPKSWMSKIGVDHLRLYVNVLNPFTFTSYKGFDPEWADAALNDGTGGPSSRT
;
A
#
# COMPACT_ATOMS: atom_id res chain seq x y z
N GLN A 1 -6.64 -6.99 -21.60
CA GLN A 1 -7.50 -6.08 -20.85
C GLN A 1 -8.63 -5.59 -21.74
N GLN A 2 -9.89 -5.62 -21.27
CA GLN A 2 -11.07 -5.12 -21.98
C GLN A 2 -11.92 -4.29 -21.01
N ASN A 3 -12.43 -3.16 -21.50
CA ASN A 3 -13.34 -2.33 -20.73
C ASN A 3 -14.40 -1.74 -21.68
N HIS A 4 -15.64 -2.09 -21.45
CA HIS A 4 -16.78 -1.67 -22.24
C HIS A 4 -17.76 -0.90 -21.35
N TYR A 5 -18.18 0.27 -21.79
CA TYR A 5 -19.08 1.09 -21.02
C TYR A 5 -20.15 1.71 -21.94
N LEU A 6 -21.44 1.45 -21.62
CA LEU A 6 -22.58 2.06 -22.25
C LEU A 6 -23.27 2.98 -21.25
N ASN A 7 -23.52 4.22 -21.63
CA ASN A 7 -24.22 5.18 -20.81
C ASN A 7 -25.36 5.84 -21.60
N ILE A 8 -26.55 5.82 -20.99
CA ILE A 8 -27.75 6.48 -21.53
C ILE A 8 -28.14 7.53 -20.49
N ALA A 9 -28.28 8.77 -20.92
CA ALA A 9 -28.69 9.87 -20.06
C ALA A 9 -29.73 10.73 -20.77
N GLY A 10 -30.70 11.21 -20.03
CA GLY A 10 -31.71 12.14 -20.50
C GLY A 10 -32.01 13.21 -19.45
N ASN A 11 -32.39 14.38 -19.91
CA ASN A 11 -32.73 15.52 -19.08
C ASN A 11 -33.95 16.22 -19.61
N THR A 12 -34.89 16.51 -18.72
CA THR A 12 -36.06 17.37 -18.95
C THR A 12 -35.99 18.54 -17.95
N LYS A 13 -36.93 19.47 -18.00
CA LYS A 13 -37.02 20.59 -17.07
C LYS A 13 -36.99 20.14 -15.58
N ASN A 14 -37.62 19.01 -15.29
CA ASN A 14 -37.88 18.56 -13.92
C ASN A 14 -37.25 17.18 -13.60
N LEU A 15 -36.75 16.46 -14.58
CA LEU A 15 -36.25 15.10 -14.41
C LEU A 15 -34.92 14.94 -15.14
N SER A 16 -33.92 14.48 -14.44
CA SER A 16 -32.62 14.02 -14.96
C SER A 16 -32.46 12.54 -14.63
N TYR A 17 -32.05 11.75 -15.61
CA TYR A 17 -31.75 10.33 -15.38
C TYR A 17 -30.50 9.90 -16.12
N ARG A 18 -29.84 8.92 -15.57
CA ARG A 18 -28.66 8.27 -16.17
C ARG A 18 -28.68 6.79 -15.83
N VAL A 19 -28.44 5.95 -16.84
CA VAL A 19 -28.24 4.50 -16.69
C VAL A 19 -26.94 4.15 -17.38
N GLY A 20 -26.05 3.48 -16.68
CA GLY A 20 -24.77 3.02 -17.19
C GLY A 20 -24.63 1.52 -17.00
N LEU A 21 -24.09 0.84 -18.00
CA LEU A 21 -23.70 -0.58 -17.97
C LEU A 21 -22.21 -0.64 -18.23
N GLY A 22 -21.47 -1.36 -17.40
CA GLY A 22 -20.04 -1.53 -17.55
C GLY A 22 -19.66 -3.00 -17.47
N TYR A 23 -18.69 -3.39 -18.29
CA TYR A 23 -18.01 -4.66 -18.25
C TYR A 23 -16.52 -4.43 -18.31
N GLN A 24 -15.77 -5.10 -17.45
CA GLN A 24 -14.33 -5.09 -17.40
C GLN A 24 -13.82 -6.52 -17.30
N LYS A 25 -12.77 -6.83 -18.06
CA LYS A 25 -11.99 -8.05 -17.94
C LYS A 25 -10.52 -7.73 -18.06
N ASP A 26 -9.75 -8.14 -17.07
CA ASP A 26 -8.30 -8.03 -17.01
C ASP A 26 -7.72 -9.42 -16.82
N ASP A 27 -6.81 -9.83 -17.68
CA ASP A 27 -6.04 -11.06 -17.54
C ASP A 27 -4.59 -10.65 -17.28
N GLY A 28 -4.03 -11.13 -16.17
CA GLY A 28 -2.65 -10.86 -15.75
C GLY A 28 -1.65 -11.86 -16.34
N ILE A 29 -0.38 -11.53 -16.24
CA ILE A 29 0.73 -12.39 -16.77
C ILE A 29 0.99 -13.63 -15.91
N LEU A 30 0.53 -13.64 -14.67
CA LEU A 30 0.63 -14.76 -13.73
C LEU A 30 -0.62 -15.64 -13.75
N HIS A 31 -1.43 -15.51 -14.80
CA HIS A 31 -2.72 -16.17 -14.96
C HIS A 31 -3.76 -15.78 -13.90
N ASP A 32 -3.52 -14.67 -13.22
CA ASP A 32 -4.52 -13.99 -12.43
C ASP A 32 -5.52 -13.33 -13.37
N SER A 33 -6.77 -13.20 -12.93
CA SER A 33 -7.80 -12.55 -13.73
C SER A 33 -8.77 -11.77 -12.85
N TYR A 34 -9.37 -10.74 -13.46
CA TYR A 34 -10.43 -9.96 -12.82
C TYR A 34 -11.54 -9.69 -13.84
N GLU A 35 -12.73 -10.11 -13.51
CA GLU A 35 -13.94 -9.85 -14.30
C GLU A 35 -14.96 -9.09 -13.46
N ARG A 36 -15.55 -8.03 -14.01
CA ARG A 36 -16.54 -7.21 -13.31
C ARG A 36 -17.65 -6.75 -14.25
N TRP A 37 -18.87 -6.89 -13.76
CA TRP A 37 -20.06 -6.27 -14.32
C TRP A 37 -20.57 -5.21 -13.36
N ASN A 38 -21.00 -4.07 -13.88
CA ASN A 38 -21.61 -3.04 -13.06
C ASN A 38 -22.79 -2.38 -13.76
N VAL A 39 -23.82 -2.07 -12.99
CA VAL A 39 -25.00 -1.30 -13.39
C VAL A 39 -25.11 -0.09 -12.48
N LYS A 40 -25.17 1.09 -13.07
CA LYS A 40 -25.37 2.35 -12.35
C LYS A 40 -26.62 3.03 -12.85
N ALA A 41 -27.55 3.33 -11.95
CA ALA A 41 -28.75 4.10 -12.25
C ALA A 41 -28.81 5.32 -11.32
N ALA A 42 -29.10 6.49 -11.89
CA ALA A 42 -29.30 7.71 -11.14
C ALA A 42 -30.54 8.43 -11.68
N ILE A 43 -31.33 8.96 -10.77
CA ILE A 43 -32.50 9.78 -11.06
C ILE A 43 -32.53 10.96 -10.09
N ASP A 44 -32.76 12.16 -10.64
CA ASP A 44 -32.99 13.38 -9.90
C ASP A 44 -34.30 13.99 -10.41
N HIS A 45 -35.26 14.18 -9.51
CA HIS A 45 -36.57 14.72 -9.86
C HIS A 45 -36.93 15.92 -9.01
N LYS A 46 -37.16 17.05 -9.69
CA LYS A 46 -37.72 18.26 -9.10
C LYS A 46 -39.22 18.16 -9.14
N ILE A 47 -39.84 17.76 -8.02
CA ILE A 47 -41.31 17.60 -7.92
C ILE A 47 -41.96 18.96 -8.11
N ASN A 48 -41.44 20.00 -7.47
CA ASN A 48 -41.81 21.40 -7.62
C ASN A 48 -40.64 22.30 -7.17
N ASP A 49 -40.87 23.61 -7.11
CA ASP A 49 -39.84 24.58 -6.72
C ASP A 49 -39.30 24.43 -5.30
N ARG A 50 -40.03 23.68 -4.45
CA ARG A 50 -39.65 23.48 -3.04
C ARG A 50 -39.15 22.05 -2.76
N PHE A 51 -39.58 21.06 -3.51
CA PHE A 51 -39.27 19.65 -3.25
C PHE A 51 -38.50 19.01 -4.40
N SER A 52 -37.39 18.36 -4.05
CA SER A 52 -36.64 17.50 -4.97
C SER A 52 -36.28 16.18 -4.29
N ILE A 53 -36.29 15.12 -5.06
CA ILE A 53 -35.86 13.79 -4.64
C ILE A 53 -34.82 13.27 -5.62
N GLY A 54 -33.91 12.45 -5.14
CA GLY A 54 -32.97 11.75 -6.01
C GLY A 54 -32.62 10.40 -5.45
N ALA A 55 -32.28 9.53 -6.36
CA ALA A 55 -31.80 8.19 -6.07
C ALA A 55 -30.63 7.85 -6.98
N LEU A 56 -29.58 7.28 -6.40
CA LEU A 56 -28.47 6.66 -7.13
C LEU A 56 -28.33 5.24 -6.59
N VAL A 57 -28.25 4.28 -7.50
CA VAL A 57 -27.93 2.88 -7.17
C VAL A 57 -26.79 2.44 -8.07
N ASN A 58 -25.81 1.81 -7.47
CA ASN A 58 -24.73 1.15 -8.18
C ASN A 58 -24.68 -0.31 -7.71
N LEU A 59 -24.82 -1.22 -8.65
CA LEU A 59 -24.76 -2.66 -8.44
C LEU A 59 -23.54 -3.18 -9.17
N SER A 60 -22.72 -3.99 -8.52
CA SER A 60 -21.65 -4.68 -9.21
C SER A 60 -21.47 -6.10 -8.71
N THR A 61 -21.02 -6.97 -9.61
CA THR A 61 -20.49 -8.30 -9.28
C THR A 61 -19.13 -8.44 -9.90
N SER A 62 -18.23 -9.08 -9.19
CA SER A 62 -16.89 -9.36 -9.69
C SER A 62 -16.43 -10.77 -9.31
N LEU A 63 -15.63 -11.35 -10.19
CA LEU A 63 -14.85 -12.54 -9.96
C LEU A 63 -13.36 -12.16 -10.08
N LYS A 64 -12.60 -12.43 -9.04
CA LYS A 64 -11.15 -12.27 -9.03
C LYS A 64 -10.55 -13.65 -8.82
N ASP A 65 -9.74 -14.09 -9.77
CA ASP A 65 -8.84 -15.21 -9.65
C ASP A 65 -7.45 -14.67 -9.31
N TYR A 66 -6.84 -15.16 -8.24
CA TYR A 66 -5.52 -14.69 -7.78
C TYR A 66 -4.36 -15.40 -8.49
N GLY A 67 -4.64 -16.38 -9.34
CA GLY A 67 -3.61 -17.21 -9.95
C GLY A 67 -2.81 -17.99 -8.91
N SER A 68 -1.56 -18.29 -9.20
CA SER A 68 -0.67 -18.94 -8.24
C SER A 68 0.21 -17.95 -7.50
N LYS A 69 -0.03 -17.77 -6.20
CA LYS A 69 0.70 -16.83 -5.34
C LYS A 69 2.21 -17.06 -5.31
N ASN A 70 2.62 -18.33 -5.23
CA ASN A 70 4.01 -18.70 -5.00
C ASN A 70 4.81 -18.89 -6.28
N SER A 71 4.14 -18.93 -7.44
CA SER A 71 4.81 -19.27 -8.71
C SER A 71 5.94 -18.31 -9.09
N VAL A 72 5.85 -17.03 -8.71
CA VAL A 72 6.89 -16.04 -9.00
C VAL A 72 8.15 -16.31 -8.17
N ILE A 73 7.99 -16.38 -6.85
CA ILE A 73 9.11 -16.64 -5.94
C ILE A 73 9.74 -17.99 -6.24
N THR A 74 8.91 -19.01 -6.40
CA THR A 74 9.36 -20.37 -6.70
C THR A 74 10.06 -20.45 -8.05
N GLY A 75 9.55 -19.73 -9.06
CA GLY A 75 10.20 -19.63 -10.37
C GLY A 75 11.57 -18.94 -10.31
N PHE A 76 11.72 -17.87 -9.51
CA PHE A 76 13.02 -17.22 -9.28
C PHE A 76 13.99 -18.10 -8.50
N ARG A 77 13.49 -18.92 -7.58
CA ARG A 77 14.29 -19.87 -6.80
C ARG A 77 14.67 -21.13 -7.58
N ALA A 78 13.96 -21.42 -8.68
CA ALA A 78 14.21 -22.61 -9.46
C ALA A 78 15.64 -22.65 -10.03
N ASN A 79 16.22 -23.84 -10.07
CA ASN A 79 17.51 -24.05 -10.71
C ASN A 79 17.35 -23.86 -12.24
N PRO A 80 18.18 -23.03 -12.90
CA PRO A 80 18.06 -22.74 -14.33
C PRO A 80 18.32 -23.94 -15.23
N TYR A 81 18.95 -25.03 -14.73
CA TYR A 81 19.16 -26.29 -15.46
C TYR A 81 18.00 -27.26 -15.30
N TRP A 82 17.04 -26.94 -14.47
CA TRP A 82 15.92 -27.84 -14.20
C TRP A 82 14.81 -27.64 -15.23
N VAL A 83 14.21 -28.80 -15.66
CA VAL A 83 13.12 -28.80 -16.64
C VAL A 83 11.77 -29.05 -15.94
N PRO A 84 10.72 -28.32 -16.29
CA PRO A 84 9.43 -28.45 -15.62
C PRO A 84 8.59 -29.66 -16.07
N TYR A 85 8.93 -30.25 -17.21
CA TYR A 85 8.20 -31.38 -17.79
C TYR A 85 9.15 -32.57 -18.09
N TYR A 86 8.65 -33.78 -17.98
CA TYR A 86 9.36 -34.95 -18.49
C TYR A 86 9.47 -34.85 -20.01
N TRP A 87 10.66 -34.92 -20.55
CA TRP A 87 10.89 -34.87 -22.01
C TRP A 87 11.08 -36.24 -22.67
N GLU A 88 11.30 -37.30 -21.87
CA GLU A 88 11.48 -38.68 -22.31
C GLU A 88 10.73 -39.67 -21.38
N GLY A 89 10.54 -40.89 -21.82
CA GLY A 89 9.90 -41.96 -21.02
C GLY A 89 8.37 -41.98 -21.12
N GLU A 90 7.75 -42.80 -20.26
CA GLU A 90 6.30 -43.00 -20.24
C GLU A 90 5.53 -41.73 -19.83
N ASN A 91 6.11 -40.90 -18.99
CA ASN A 91 5.49 -39.65 -18.48
C ASN A 91 5.80 -38.43 -19.34
N LYS A 92 6.29 -38.61 -20.57
CA LYS A 92 6.65 -37.50 -21.45
C LYS A 92 5.53 -36.48 -21.62
N GLY A 93 5.84 -35.23 -21.27
CA GLY A 93 4.90 -34.11 -21.35
C GLY A 93 4.10 -33.88 -20.07
N GLU A 94 4.26 -34.72 -19.05
CA GLU A 94 3.68 -34.50 -17.73
C GLU A 94 4.57 -33.59 -16.89
N LEU A 95 3.96 -32.86 -15.94
CA LEU A 95 4.66 -31.99 -14.99
C LEU A 95 5.50 -32.85 -14.04
N ILE A 96 6.73 -32.45 -13.83
CA ILE A 96 7.57 -33.00 -12.76
C ILE A 96 7.09 -32.43 -11.43
N LEU A 97 6.44 -33.26 -10.64
CA LEU A 97 5.85 -32.85 -9.35
C LEU A 97 6.92 -32.51 -8.32
N GLN A 98 8.05 -33.21 -8.35
CA GLN A 98 9.26 -32.91 -7.57
C GLN A 98 10.47 -33.20 -8.40
N PRO A 99 11.58 -32.49 -8.24
CA PRO A 99 12.86 -32.97 -8.72
C PRO A 99 13.15 -34.27 -7.94
N ALA A 100 13.20 -35.39 -8.68
CA ALA A 100 13.61 -36.65 -8.06
C ALA A 100 14.97 -36.45 -7.42
N LYS A 101 15.16 -37.12 -6.26
CA LYS A 101 16.44 -37.08 -5.51
C LYS A 101 17.65 -37.43 -6.39
N ASP A 102 17.42 -38.24 -7.37
CA ASP A 102 18.44 -38.84 -8.24
C ASP A 102 18.62 -38.09 -9.57
N GLU A 103 17.73 -37.16 -9.92
CA GLU A 103 17.76 -36.42 -11.19
C GLU A 103 18.45 -35.05 -11.11
N VAL A 104 18.64 -34.49 -9.88
CA VAL A 104 19.41 -33.29 -9.69
C VAL A 104 20.84 -33.65 -9.40
N ILE A 105 21.65 -33.73 -10.45
CA ILE A 105 23.09 -33.99 -10.38
C ILE A 105 23.77 -32.73 -9.79
N PHE A 106 23.89 -32.69 -8.46
CA PHE A 106 24.86 -31.83 -7.80
C PHE A 106 26.12 -32.66 -7.54
N PRO A 107 27.28 -32.29 -8.13
CA PRO A 107 28.53 -33.06 -7.99
C PRO A 107 28.98 -33.32 -6.56
N ASP A 108 28.48 -32.51 -5.62
CA ASP A 108 28.97 -32.51 -4.23
C ASP A 108 28.03 -33.22 -3.26
N GLY A 109 27.01 -33.93 -3.73
CA GLY A 109 26.05 -34.61 -2.84
C GLY A 109 25.26 -33.67 -1.93
N GLY A 110 25.33 -32.36 -2.18
CA GLY A 110 24.74 -31.33 -1.39
C GLY A 110 23.25 -31.22 -1.64
N GLY A 111 22.49 -31.77 -0.77
CA GLY A 111 21.11 -31.59 -0.44
C GLY A 111 20.14 -31.08 -1.51
N PHE A 112 18.96 -31.68 -1.45
CA PHE A 112 17.80 -31.37 -2.29
C PHE A 112 17.46 -29.89 -2.32
N THR A 113 17.05 -29.39 -3.50
CA THR A 113 16.25 -28.17 -3.52
C THR A 113 14.90 -28.45 -2.87
N SER A 114 14.46 -27.58 -1.95
CA SER A 114 13.09 -27.57 -1.45
C SER A 114 12.17 -26.77 -2.38
N THR A 115 12.71 -26.26 -3.50
CA THR A 115 11.95 -25.47 -4.46
C THR A 115 11.18 -26.43 -5.37
N LEU A 116 9.87 -26.34 -5.34
CA LEU A 116 8.97 -27.11 -6.20
C LEU A 116 8.83 -26.47 -7.57
N ASN A 117 8.27 -27.24 -8.50
CA ASN A 117 7.94 -26.76 -9.82
C ASN A 117 6.80 -25.72 -9.74
N PRO A 118 7.02 -24.43 -10.10
CA PRO A 118 5.98 -23.40 -10.00
C PRO A 118 4.74 -23.68 -10.86
N LEU A 119 4.87 -24.51 -11.90
CA LEU A 119 3.74 -24.91 -12.74
C LEU A 119 2.83 -25.92 -12.05
N VAL A 120 3.33 -26.66 -11.07
CA VAL A 120 2.53 -27.59 -10.24
C VAL A 120 1.56 -26.80 -9.36
N ASP A 121 2.03 -25.75 -8.71
CA ASP A 121 1.17 -24.88 -7.90
C ASP A 121 0.01 -24.36 -8.72
N ARG A 122 0.32 -23.86 -9.92
CA ARG A 122 -0.69 -23.35 -10.83
C ARG A 122 -1.71 -24.40 -11.25
N ALA A 123 -1.26 -25.63 -11.52
CA ALA A 123 -2.13 -26.72 -11.99
C ALA A 123 -2.99 -27.33 -10.88
N ASN A 124 -2.58 -27.17 -9.61
CA ASN A 124 -3.18 -27.84 -8.46
C ASN A 124 -3.67 -26.86 -7.38
N SER A 125 -3.82 -25.58 -7.68
CA SER A 125 -4.41 -24.60 -6.76
C SER A 125 -5.47 -23.75 -7.42
N THR A 126 -6.48 -23.39 -6.64
CA THR A 126 -7.50 -22.41 -6.98
C THR A 126 -7.60 -21.39 -5.84
N ASP A 127 -7.62 -20.10 -6.17
CA ASP A 127 -7.83 -19.01 -5.20
C ASP A 127 -8.68 -17.95 -5.88
N GLU A 128 -9.98 -17.97 -5.62
CA GLU A 128 -10.92 -17.04 -6.25
C GLU A 128 -11.80 -16.31 -5.22
N THR A 129 -12.14 -15.07 -5.53
CA THR A 129 -13.10 -14.28 -4.74
C THR A 129 -14.23 -13.80 -5.63
N ARG A 130 -15.45 -14.10 -5.24
CA ARG A 130 -16.69 -13.58 -5.82
C ARG A 130 -17.25 -12.48 -4.93
N SER A 131 -17.45 -11.30 -5.49
CA SER A 131 -17.98 -10.16 -4.72
C SER A 131 -19.26 -9.64 -5.36
N TYR A 132 -20.18 -9.21 -4.48
CA TYR A 132 -21.44 -8.54 -4.83
C TYR A 132 -21.48 -7.23 -4.04
N ASP A 133 -21.58 -6.11 -4.75
CA ASP A 133 -21.62 -4.79 -4.16
C ASP A 133 -22.93 -4.09 -4.52
N VAL A 134 -23.58 -3.55 -3.52
CA VAL A 134 -24.75 -2.69 -3.66
C VAL A 134 -24.47 -1.38 -2.95
N MET A 135 -24.48 -0.29 -3.68
CA MET A 135 -24.35 1.05 -3.12
C MET A 135 -25.56 1.88 -3.50
N GLY A 136 -26.20 2.46 -2.50
CA GLY A 136 -27.35 3.34 -2.65
C GLY A 136 -27.03 4.75 -2.16
N ASN A 137 -27.70 5.75 -2.76
CA ASN A 137 -27.79 7.10 -2.21
C ASN A 137 -29.18 7.64 -2.53
N LEU A 138 -29.95 7.86 -1.49
CA LEU A 138 -31.33 8.35 -1.58
C LEU A 138 -31.42 9.68 -0.87
N TYR A 139 -31.97 10.72 -1.51
CA TYR A 139 -32.14 11.99 -0.83
C TYR A 139 -33.53 12.58 -1.03
N LEU A 140 -33.96 13.32 -0.01
CA LEU A 140 -35.10 14.24 -0.06
C LEU A 140 -34.58 15.63 0.30
N GLN A 141 -34.91 16.62 -0.53
CA GLN A 141 -34.60 18.00 -0.32
C GLN A 141 -35.88 18.83 -0.26
N TYR A 142 -35.93 19.73 0.73
CA TYR A 142 -37.01 20.70 0.90
C TYR A 142 -36.46 22.10 1.03
N SER A 143 -36.91 23.01 0.19
CA SER A 143 -36.54 24.42 0.18
C SER A 143 -37.75 25.27 0.58
N PRO A 144 -37.99 25.54 1.91
CA PRO A 144 -39.14 26.31 2.35
C PRO A 144 -39.11 27.74 1.81
N ILE A 145 -37.94 28.34 1.76
CA ILE A 145 -37.64 29.66 1.16
C ILE A 145 -36.35 29.53 0.33
N LYS A 146 -36.07 30.52 -0.51
CA LYS A 146 -34.90 30.50 -1.42
C LYS A 146 -33.58 30.39 -0.69
N GLU A 147 -33.50 30.93 0.48
CA GLU A 147 -32.28 30.98 1.30
C GLU A 147 -32.02 29.71 2.11
N VAL A 148 -33.03 28.83 2.28
CA VAL A 148 -32.93 27.64 3.15
C VAL A 148 -33.12 26.38 2.35
N ILE A 149 -32.18 25.45 2.50
CA ILE A 149 -32.25 24.09 1.96
C ILE A 149 -32.13 23.11 3.14
N LEU A 150 -33.18 22.31 3.33
CA LEU A 150 -33.19 21.15 4.22
C LEU A 150 -33.00 19.90 3.35
N LYS A 151 -32.03 19.07 3.65
CA LYS A 151 -31.76 17.86 2.89
C LYS A 151 -31.49 16.70 3.84
N THR A 152 -32.17 15.58 3.62
CA THR A 152 -31.84 14.31 4.26
C THR A 152 -31.37 13.32 3.20
N THR A 153 -30.31 12.59 3.52
CA THR A 153 -29.66 11.64 2.61
C THR A 153 -29.40 10.34 3.35
N PHE A 154 -29.84 9.22 2.77
CA PHE A 154 -29.56 7.88 3.26
C PHE A 154 -28.69 7.15 2.24
N SER A 155 -27.51 6.72 2.68
CA SER A 155 -26.50 6.09 1.82
C SER A 155 -26.11 4.72 2.36
N PRO A 156 -26.85 3.65 2.03
CA PRO A 156 -26.48 2.28 2.37
C PRO A 156 -25.44 1.74 1.40
N THR A 157 -24.54 0.89 1.94
CA THR A 157 -23.62 0.07 1.14
C THR A 157 -23.62 -1.34 1.71
N TYR A 158 -23.78 -2.32 0.84
CA TYR A 158 -23.66 -3.73 1.18
C TYR A 158 -22.63 -4.37 0.26
N ASN A 159 -21.68 -5.02 0.86
CA ASN A 159 -20.68 -5.82 0.17
C ASN A 159 -20.74 -7.24 0.73
N ARG A 160 -20.81 -8.22 -0.15
CA ARG A 160 -20.65 -9.63 0.19
C ARG A 160 -19.52 -10.19 -0.63
N SER A 161 -18.52 -10.79 0.04
CA SER A 161 -17.46 -11.53 -0.60
C SER A 161 -17.46 -12.99 -0.17
N LYS A 162 -17.24 -13.88 -1.13
CA LYS A 162 -17.01 -15.30 -0.91
C LYS A 162 -15.68 -15.67 -1.57
N ARG A 163 -14.70 -16.04 -0.76
CA ARG A 163 -13.41 -16.55 -1.23
C ARG A 163 -13.39 -18.05 -1.07
N GLY A 164 -12.96 -18.72 -2.12
CA GLY A 164 -12.69 -20.15 -2.14
C GLY A 164 -11.22 -20.37 -2.48
N GLU A 165 -10.53 -21.16 -1.65
CA GLU A 165 -9.13 -21.51 -1.83
C GLU A 165 -9.02 -23.03 -1.81
N PHE A 166 -8.26 -23.58 -2.74
CA PHE A 166 -7.92 -25.01 -2.78
C PHE A 166 -6.43 -25.16 -3.09
N TYR A 167 -5.77 -26.04 -2.36
CA TYR A 167 -4.37 -26.37 -2.55
C TYR A 167 -4.22 -27.91 -2.52
N GLY A 168 -3.85 -28.49 -3.66
CA GLY A 168 -3.59 -29.91 -3.79
C GLY A 168 -2.31 -30.34 -3.07
N VAL A 169 -2.15 -31.63 -2.83
CA VAL A 169 -1.04 -32.23 -2.04
C VAL A 169 0.36 -31.91 -2.59
N ASN A 170 0.47 -31.63 -3.89
CA ASN A 170 1.74 -31.37 -4.57
C ASN A 170 2.09 -29.88 -4.65
N THR A 171 1.24 -28.98 -4.10
CA THR A 171 1.53 -27.55 -4.07
C THR A 171 2.57 -27.19 -3.02
N ASP A 172 3.27 -26.07 -3.21
CA ASP A 172 4.32 -25.60 -2.29
C ASP A 172 3.78 -25.44 -0.85
N SER A 173 2.54 -24.99 -0.71
CA SER A 173 1.88 -24.79 0.58
C SER A 173 1.50 -26.11 1.29
N GLN A 174 1.26 -27.21 0.55
CA GLN A 174 0.79 -28.47 1.11
C GLN A 174 1.83 -29.58 1.10
N PHE A 175 2.89 -29.45 0.34
CA PHE A 175 3.92 -30.46 0.15
C PHE A 175 4.50 -31.06 1.45
N SER A 176 4.65 -30.23 2.48
CA SER A 176 5.13 -30.67 3.80
C SER A 176 4.01 -30.99 4.80
N SER A 177 2.76 -30.77 4.40
CA SER A 177 1.60 -30.98 5.27
C SER A 177 1.23 -32.46 5.33
N LYS A 178 1.11 -32.99 6.55
CA LYS A 178 0.78 -34.40 6.77
C LYS A 178 -0.39 -34.52 7.74
N ASN A 179 -1.29 -35.43 7.42
CA ASN A 179 -2.40 -35.78 8.30
C ASN A 179 -1.86 -36.26 9.66
N PRO A 180 -2.25 -35.60 10.77
CA PRO A 180 -1.73 -35.96 12.10
C PRO A 180 -2.00 -37.41 12.52
N SER A 181 -3.01 -38.05 11.96
CA SER A 181 -3.42 -39.43 12.31
C SER A 181 -2.79 -40.49 11.43
N THR A 182 -2.63 -40.22 10.11
CA THR A 182 -2.14 -41.23 9.16
C THR A 182 -0.70 -41.00 8.72
N GLY A 183 -0.22 -39.74 8.81
CA GLY A 183 1.09 -39.32 8.29
C GLY A 183 1.13 -39.08 6.78
N ASP A 184 0.00 -39.25 6.09
CA ASP A 184 -0.10 -39.06 4.64
C ASP A 184 -0.20 -37.56 4.27
N PRO A 185 0.29 -37.15 3.08
CA PRO A 185 0.06 -35.81 2.55
C PRO A 185 -1.43 -35.55 2.37
N TYR A 186 -1.89 -34.32 2.60
CA TYR A 186 -3.27 -33.92 2.38
C TYR A 186 -3.41 -32.62 1.61
N ASN A 187 -4.53 -32.48 0.91
CA ASN A 187 -4.98 -31.24 0.28
C ASN A 187 -5.80 -30.41 1.26
N THR A 188 -5.92 -29.12 0.97
CA THR A 188 -6.65 -28.16 1.82
C THR A 188 -7.65 -27.36 0.99
N ALA A 189 -8.87 -27.25 1.49
CA ALA A 189 -9.92 -26.40 0.95
C ALA A 189 -10.37 -25.37 2.01
N THR A 190 -10.40 -24.09 1.66
CA THR A 190 -10.88 -23.03 2.56
C THR A 190 -12.02 -22.25 1.92
N ILE A 191 -13.09 -22.05 2.65
CA ILE A 191 -14.18 -21.14 2.30
C ILE A 191 -14.20 -20.01 3.32
N THR A 192 -14.18 -18.76 2.83
CA THR A 192 -14.33 -17.57 3.67
C THR A 192 -15.48 -16.73 3.12
N ASN A 193 -16.48 -16.45 3.95
CA ASN A 193 -17.55 -15.53 3.65
C ASN A 193 -17.42 -14.27 4.50
N VAL A 194 -17.65 -13.10 3.90
CA VAL A 194 -17.70 -11.83 4.61
C VAL A 194 -18.85 -11.01 4.09
N ASP A 195 -19.75 -10.62 4.99
CA ASP A 195 -20.84 -9.69 4.75
C ASP A 195 -20.51 -8.37 5.47
N TYR A 196 -20.51 -7.28 4.73
CA TYR A 196 -20.21 -5.96 5.24
C TYR A 196 -21.32 -4.99 4.87
N PHE A 197 -22.07 -4.54 5.87
CA PHE A 197 -23.15 -3.57 5.70
C PHE A 197 -22.83 -2.26 6.39
N THR A 198 -22.86 -1.17 5.65
CA THR A 198 -22.73 0.18 6.21
C THR A 198 -23.87 1.06 5.76
N TYR A 199 -24.19 2.04 6.59
CA TYR A 199 -25.00 3.16 6.13
C TYR A 199 -24.56 4.46 6.77
N THR A 200 -24.73 5.54 6.02
CA THR A 200 -24.65 6.91 6.52
C THR A 200 -26.01 7.57 6.33
N TRP A 201 -26.53 8.19 7.39
CA TRP A 201 -27.74 8.98 7.33
C TRP A 201 -27.44 10.40 7.76
N ASP A 202 -27.44 11.30 6.77
CA ASP A 202 -27.14 12.71 6.95
C ASP A 202 -28.43 13.54 6.87
N THR A 203 -28.61 14.47 7.81
CA THR A 203 -29.67 15.48 7.76
C THR A 203 -29.03 16.83 7.96
N GLN A 204 -29.23 17.72 6.98
CA GLN A 204 -28.57 19.02 6.96
C GLN A 204 -29.55 20.16 6.67
N ALA A 205 -29.24 21.31 7.28
CA ALA A 205 -29.85 22.59 6.98
C ALA A 205 -28.78 23.56 6.47
N ASN A 206 -28.98 24.09 5.27
CA ASN A 206 -28.13 25.09 4.67
C ASN A 206 -28.89 26.41 4.56
N TYR A 207 -28.29 27.48 5.03
CA TYR A 207 -28.78 28.86 4.87
C TYR A 207 -27.79 29.66 4.06
N THR A 208 -28.22 30.26 2.97
CA THR A 208 -27.37 31.10 2.12
C THR A 208 -28.11 32.44 1.85
N LYS A 209 -27.43 33.53 2.18
CA LYS A 209 -27.99 34.89 1.93
C LYS A 209 -26.88 35.85 1.61
N THR A 210 -27.15 36.71 0.62
CA THR A 210 -26.33 37.88 0.30
C THR A 210 -27.15 39.12 0.55
N PHE A 211 -26.61 40.10 1.28
CA PHE A 211 -27.23 41.40 1.59
C PHE A 211 -26.16 42.49 1.51
N GLY A 212 -26.33 43.37 0.53
CA GLY A 212 -25.31 44.35 0.17
C GLY A 212 -23.98 43.67 -0.15
N ASP A 213 -22.94 44.13 0.53
CA ASP A 213 -21.57 43.59 0.37
C ASP A 213 -21.30 42.32 1.18
N HIS A 214 -22.26 41.80 1.92
CA HIS A 214 -22.10 40.68 2.83
C HIS A 214 -22.73 39.40 2.25
N SER A 215 -22.02 38.28 2.28
CA SER A 215 -22.54 36.96 1.94
C SER A 215 -22.31 36.01 3.10
N ILE A 216 -23.35 35.30 3.50
CA ILE A 216 -23.33 34.30 4.58
C ILE A 216 -23.80 32.97 4.01
N ASN A 217 -23.06 31.91 4.34
CA ASN A 217 -23.49 30.53 4.14
C ASN A 217 -23.28 29.77 5.45
N ALA A 218 -24.38 29.30 6.06
CA ALA A 218 -24.35 28.52 7.30
C ALA A 218 -24.84 27.09 7.03
N LEU A 219 -24.18 26.11 7.63
CA LEU A 219 -24.54 24.70 7.60
C LEU A 219 -24.68 24.18 9.02
N ALA A 220 -25.78 23.47 9.28
CA ALA A 220 -25.93 22.57 10.42
C ALA A 220 -26.17 21.15 9.86
N LEU A 221 -25.39 20.16 10.30
CA LEU A 221 -25.49 18.77 9.89
C LEU A 221 -25.55 17.87 11.12
N PHE A 222 -26.43 16.90 11.05
CA PHE A 222 -26.51 15.71 11.91
C PHE A 222 -26.25 14.48 11.06
N SER A 223 -25.35 13.59 11.51
CA SER A 223 -24.96 12.39 10.79
C SER A 223 -24.93 11.17 11.70
N VAL A 224 -25.48 10.06 11.21
CA VAL A 224 -25.38 8.75 11.83
C VAL A 224 -24.64 7.82 10.88
N TYR A 225 -23.60 7.19 11.35
CA TYR A 225 -22.88 6.12 10.64
C TYR A 225 -22.99 4.82 11.42
N SER A 226 -23.24 3.73 10.71
CA SER A 226 -23.18 2.37 11.26
C SER A 226 -22.49 1.45 10.26
N ALA A 227 -21.63 0.59 10.79
CA ALA A 227 -20.98 -0.48 10.06
C ALA A 227 -21.15 -1.79 10.82
N THR A 228 -21.58 -2.82 10.12
CA THR A 228 -21.69 -4.19 10.63
C THR A 228 -20.87 -5.09 9.71
N LYS A 229 -20.03 -5.93 10.29
CA LYS A 229 -19.23 -6.92 9.58
C LYS A 229 -19.48 -8.29 10.21
N GLU A 230 -19.89 -9.23 9.39
CA GLU A 230 -20.09 -10.62 9.77
C GLU A 230 -19.22 -11.47 8.85
N GLY A 231 -18.63 -12.52 9.42
CA GLY A 231 -17.82 -13.42 8.61
C GLY A 231 -17.74 -14.80 9.22
N ASP A 232 -17.52 -15.76 8.36
CA ASP A 232 -17.24 -17.14 8.71
C ASP A 232 -16.14 -17.71 7.80
N ALA A 233 -15.36 -18.63 8.34
CA ALA A 233 -14.32 -19.34 7.62
C ALA A 233 -14.31 -20.82 8.04
N ILE A 234 -14.22 -21.70 7.06
CA ILE A 234 -14.05 -23.13 7.24
C ILE A 234 -12.83 -23.57 6.45
N THR A 235 -11.86 -24.23 7.12
CA THR A 235 -10.73 -24.89 6.48
C THR A 235 -10.85 -26.39 6.69
N ALA A 236 -11.00 -27.10 5.58
CA ALA A 236 -11.18 -28.53 5.47
C ALA A 236 -9.93 -29.16 4.84
N ASN A 237 -9.44 -30.25 5.43
CA ASN A 237 -8.23 -30.93 5.02
C ASN A 237 -8.53 -32.41 4.72
N ASP A 238 -7.67 -33.00 3.89
CA ASP A 238 -7.78 -34.39 3.49
C ASP A 238 -9.10 -34.67 2.78
N MET A 239 -9.34 -33.90 1.72
CA MET A 239 -10.49 -34.09 0.85
C MET A 239 -10.28 -35.36 0.01
N PRO A 240 -11.31 -36.23 -0.11
CA PRO A 240 -11.16 -37.52 -0.81
C PRO A 240 -10.90 -37.39 -2.32
N PHE A 241 -11.19 -36.22 -2.87
CA PHE A 241 -10.96 -35.92 -4.28
C PHE A 241 -10.55 -34.44 -4.43
N ASP A 242 -9.85 -34.11 -5.51
CA ASP A 242 -9.53 -32.74 -5.89
C ASP A 242 -10.76 -32.11 -6.55
N VAL A 243 -11.68 -31.62 -5.71
CA VAL A 243 -12.98 -30.99 -6.11
C VAL A 243 -12.99 -29.50 -5.89
N ASP A 244 -11.81 -28.88 -5.96
CA ASP A 244 -11.65 -27.49 -5.57
C ASP A 244 -12.07 -27.24 -4.10
N TRP A 245 -12.53 -26.05 -3.81
CA TRP A 245 -13.00 -25.64 -2.49
C TRP A 245 -14.46 -26.02 -2.19
N TYR A 246 -15.08 -26.85 -3.03
CA TYR A 246 -16.43 -27.37 -2.83
C TYR A 246 -16.43 -28.62 -1.94
N ASN A 247 -17.59 -28.93 -1.37
CA ASN A 247 -17.84 -30.16 -0.61
C ASN A 247 -16.95 -30.33 0.64
N THR A 248 -16.62 -29.25 1.35
CA THR A 248 -15.80 -29.29 2.58
C THR A 248 -16.33 -30.24 3.65
N GLY A 249 -17.61 -30.61 3.60
CA GLY A 249 -18.20 -31.60 4.52
C GLY A 249 -17.72 -33.06 4.31
N SER A 250 -17.01 -33.37 3.19
CA SER A 250 -16.42 -34.69 2.94
C SER A 250 -14.95 -34.81 3.40
N ALA A 251 -14.40 -33.76 4.02
CA ALA A 251 -13.01 -33.73 4.51
C ALA A 251 -12.74 -34.77 5.59
N GLY A 252 -11.51 -35.28 5.66
CA GLY A 252 -11.05 -36.13 6.75
C GLY A 252 -11.03 -35.42 8.08
N PHE A 253 -10.71 -34.12 8.11
CA PHE A 253 -10.79 -33.28 9.31
C PHE A 253 -10.90 -31.78 9.00
N LEU A 254 -11.44 -31.02 9.95
CA LEU A 254 -11.45 -29.55 9.90
C LEU A 254 -10.30 -29.00 10.74
N SER A 255 -9.48 -28.12 10.19
CA SER A 255 -8.44 -27.41 10.94
C SER A 255 -8.88 -26.05 11.44
N ASN A 256 -9.90 -25.46 10.84
CA ASN A 256 -10.51 -24.20 11.29
C ASN A 256 -12.01 -24.19 11.00
N ALA A 257 -12.78 -23.71 11.98
CA ALA A 257 -14.16 -23.31 11.82
C ALA A 257 -14.38 -22.11 12.74
N ASP A 258 -14.47 -20.92 12.14
CA ASP A 258 -14.54 -19.66 12.88
C ASP A 258 -15.66 -18.78 12.32
N SER A 259 -16.20 -17.94 13.20
CA SER A 259 -17.16 -16.91 12.82
C SER A 259 -17.04 -15.70 13.73
N TYR A 260 -17.35 -14.53 13.20
CA TYR A 260 -17.25 -13.28 13.95
C TYR A 260 -18.36 -12.30 13.56
N TYR A 261 -18.67 -11.41 14.49
CA TYR A 261 -19.58 -10.29 14.33
C TYR A 261 -18.95 -9.03 14.92
N GLU A 262 -18.89 -7.97 14.14
CA GLU A 262 -18.40 -6.67 14.58
C GLU A 262 -19.39 -5.57 14.23
N LYS A 263 -19.59 -4.65 15.15
CA LYS A 263 -20.44 -3.48 14.93
C LYS A 263 -19.77 -2.20 15.40
N LEU A 264 -19.76 -1.22 14.53
CA LEU A 264 -19.29 0.14 14.79
C LEU A 264 -20.44 1.13 14.56
N THR A 265 -20.62 2.08 15.47
CA THR A 265 -21.54 3.21 15.28
C THR A 265 -20.84 4.53 15.58
N MET A 266 -21.20 5.56 14.82
CA MET A 266 -20.70 6.92 15.05
C MET A 266 -21.84 7.93 14.86
N LEU A 267 -21.90 8.90 15.75
CA LEU A 267 -22.84 10.01 15.71
C LEU A 267 -22.06 11.31 15.58
N SER A 268 -22.50 12.19 14.69
CA SER A 268 -21.76 13.41 14.41
C SER A 268 -22.67 14.63 14.32
N TYR A 269 -22.19 15.76 14.83
CA TYR A 269 -22.78 17.08 14.64
C TYR A 269 -21.75 17.99 13.97
N VAL A 270 -22.18 18.77 12.99
CA VAL A 270 -21.31 19.73 12.29
C VAL A 270 -22.01 21.06 12.21
N LEU A 271 -21.31 22.13 12.63
CA LEU A 271 -21.70 23.51 12.37
C LEU A 271 -20.61 24.18 11.54
N ARG A 272 -20.98 24.90 10.49
CA ARG A 272 -20.06 25.68 9.66
C ARG A 272 -20.69 27.00 9.27
N LEU A 273 -19.90 28.07 9.37
CA LEU A 273 -20.24 29.40 8.91
C LEU A 273 -19.17 29.90 7.95
N ASN A 274 -19.57 30.18 6.72
CA ASN A 274 -18.76 30.91 5.76
C ASN A 274 -19.28 32.33 5.64
N TYR A 275 -18.37 33.28 5.70
CA TYR A 275 -18.68 34.72 5.57
C TYR A 275 -17.76 35.32 4.50
N ALA A 276 -18.31 36.14 3.63
CA ALA A 276 -17.57 36.91 2.67
C ALA A 276 -18.02 38.39 2.71
N TYR A 277 -17.04 39.32 2.81
CA TYR A 277 -17.26 40.74 2.69
C TYR A 277 -16.69 41.26 1.37
N LYS A 278 -17.54 41.87 0.57
CA LYS A 278 -17.24 42.36 -0.78
C LYS A 278 -16.60 41.31 -1.72
N GLY A 279 -16.70 40.03 -1.38
CA GLY A 279 -15.99 38.98 -2.07
C GLY A 279 -14.46 39.03 -1.93
N ARG A 280 -13.91 39.93 -1.12
CA ARG A 280 -12.49 40.18 -0.89
C ARG A 280 -11.98 39.49 0.34
N TYR A 281 -12.67 39.61 1.47
CA TYR A 281 -12.31 39.05 2.78
C TYR A 281 -13.23 37.89 3.05
N LEU A 282 -12.64 36.72 3.23
CA LEU A 282 -13.35 35.46 3.42
C LEU A 282 -12.98 34.87 4.78
N ALA A 283 -13.98 34.44 5.53
CA ALA A 283 -13.78 33.73 6.78
C ALA A 283 -14.66 32.48 6.83
N THR A 284 -14.08 31.39 7.29
CA THR A 284 -14.81 30.15 7.57
C THR A 284 -14.51 29.72 9.00
N VAL A 285 -15.55 29.42 9.76
CA VAL A 285 -15.44 28.79 11.08
C VAL A 285 -16.29 27.54 11.05
N SER A 286 -15.73 26.42 11.50
CA SER A 286 -16.49 25.17 11.63
C SER A 286 -16.07 24.41 12.88
N SER A 287 -16.98 23.59 13.37
CA SER A 287 -16.68 22.61 14.39
C SER A 287 -17.45 21.33 14.11
N ARG A 288 -16.79 20.19 14.29
CA ARG A 288 -17.38 18.86 14.22
C ARG A 288 -17.22 18.19 15.57
N TRP A 289 -18.28 17.56 16.02
CA TRP A 289 -18.29 16.72 17.22
C TRP A 289 -18.66 15.31 16.79
N ASP A 290 -17.77 14.35 17.07
CA ASP A 290 -17.96 12.95 16.72
C ASP A 290 -17.95 12.08 17.97
N GLY A 291 -18.97 11.24 18.11
CA GLY A 291 -19.07 10.22 19.15
C GLY A 291 -18.96 8.82 18.55
N SER A 292 -17.93 8.07 18.90
CA SER A 292 -17.67 6.73 18.38
C SER A 292 -17.91 5.65 19.41
N SER A 293 -18.55 4.54 19.02
CA SER A 293 -18.75 3.35 19.88
C SER A 293 -17.46 2.60 20.23
N LYS A 294 -16.34 2.89 19.56
CA LYS A 294 -15.03 2.32 19.86
C LYS A 294 -14.50 2.74 21.23
N PHE A 295 -14.92 3.89 21.73
CA PHE A 295 -14.47 4.44 23.00
C PHE A 295 -15.49 4.29 24.13
N GLN A 296 -15.01 4.22 25.35
CA GLN A 296 -15.85 4.22 26.56
C GLN A 296 -16.63 5.51 26.69
N LYS A 297 -17.71 5.47 27.48
CA LYS A 297 -18.72 6.55 27.58
C LYS A 297 -18.11 7.95 27.78
N ASP A 298 -17.10 8.06 28.65
CA ASP A 298 -16.52 9.35 29.04
C ASP A 298 -15.51 9.90 27.99
N ASN A 299 -14.93 9.04 27.14
CA ASN A 299 -13.94 9.39 26.11
C ASN A 299 -14.49 9.31 24.68
N ARG A 300 -15.80 9.06 24.56
CA ARG A 300 -16.46 8.78 23.28
C ARG A 300 -16.46 9.97 22.32
N TRP A 301 -16.61 11.18 22.87
CA TRP A 301 -16.80 12.40 22.09
C TRP A 301 -15.50 13.13 21.84
N GLY A 302 -15.21 13.41 20.56
CA GLY A 302 -14.15 14.31 20.10
C GLY A 302 -14.75 15.60 19.53
N ALA A 303 -14.12 16.74 19.81
CA ALA A 303 -14.45 18.04 19.22
C ALA A 303 -13.31 18.52 18.32
N PHE A 304 -13.65 18.88 17.08
CA PHE A 304 -12.68 19.21 16.03
C PHE A 304 -13.03 20.57 15.39
N PRO A 305 -12.67 21.69 16.06
CA PRO A 305 -12.86 23.03 15.53
C PRO A 305 -11.86 23.36 14.44
N SER A 306 -12.26 24.21 13.49
CA SER A 306 -11.37 24.79 12.48
C SER A 306 -11.76 26.22 12.12
N MET A 307 -10.76 27.01 11.72
CA MET A 307 -10.92 28.36 11.22
C MET A 307 -10.03 28.58 9.99
N ALA A 308 -10.56 29.25 8.99
CA ALA A 308 -9.82 29.69 7.83
C ALA A 308 -10.15 31.13 7.47
N LEU A 309 -9.11 31.87 7.07
CA LEU A 309 -9.20 33.24 6.57
C LEU A 309 -8.58 33.30 5.19
N ALA A 310 -9.18 34.11 4.31
CA ALA A 310 -8.56 34.38 3.02
C ALA A 310 -8.80 35.83 2.59
N TRP A 311 -7.78 36.37 1.95
CA TRP A 311 -7.82 37.72 1.38
C TRP A 311 -7.58 37.62 -0.13
N ARG A 312 -8.57 38.04 -0.92
CA ARG A 312 -8.46 38.12 -2.38
C ARG A 312 -7.86 39.47 -2.74
N ILE A 313 -6.54 39.55 -2.76
CA ILE A 313 -5.74 40.76 -3.01
C ILE A 313 -6.06 41.31 -4.41
N SER A 314 -6.29 40.42 -5.38
CA SER A 314 -6.66 40.83 -6.75
C SER A 314 -7.98 41.59 -6.86
N GLU A 315 -8.84 41.55 -5.82
CA GLU A 315 -10.09 42.34 -5.78
C GLU A 315 -9.94 43.72 -5.15
N GLU A 316 -8.76 44.05 -4.64
CA GLU A 316 -8.47 45.38 -4.10
C GLU A 316 -8.25 46.38 -5.23
N ASP A 317 -8.60 47.64 -4.99
CA ASP A 317 -8.58 48.66 -6.04
C ASP A 317 -7.15 48.93 -6.55
N PHE A 318 -6.16 48.89 -5.65
CA PHE A 318 -4.73 48.98 -6.07
C PHE A 318 -4.24 47.81 -6.89
N ALA A 319 -4.82 46.61 -6.73
CA ALA A 319 -4.42 45.40 -7.47
C ALA A 319 -5.14 45.29 -8.83
N LYS A 320 -6.36 45.84 -8.93
CA LYS A 320 -7.13 45.88 -10.19
C LYS A 320 -6.47 46.73 -11.28
N GLU A 321 -5.66 47.72 -10.85
CA GLU A 321 -4.86 48.54 -11.79
C GLU A 321 -3.70 47.74 -12.46
N LEU A 322 -3.31 46.61 -11.83
CA LEU A 322 -2.25 45.75 -12.33
C LEU A 322 -2.83 44.67 -13.28
N SER A 323 -2.98 45.04 -14.55
CA SER A 323 -3.63 44.20 -15.58
C SER A 323 -2.98 42.82 -15.79
N TRP A 324 -1.75 42.61 -15.34
CA TRP A 324 -1.04 41.33 -15.41
C TRP A 324 -1.40 40.37 -14.27
N ILE A 325 -2.04 40.85 -13.19
CA ILE A 325 -2.55 40.02 -12.09
C ILE A 325 -3.99 39.64 -12.40
N SER A 326 -4.23 38.34 -12.60
CA SER A 326 -5.58 37.81 -12.82
C SER A 326 -6.23 37.28 -11.55
N ASN A 327 -5.44 36.74 -10.65
CA ASN A 327 -5.85 36.24 -9.34
C ASN A 327 -4.68 36.33 -8.36
N LEU A 328 -4.92 36.84 -7.17
CA LEU A 328 -3.96 36.80 -6.08
C LEU A 328 -4.72 36.70 -4.78
N LYS A 329 -4.56 35.55 -4.08
CA LYS A 329 -5.30 35.25 -2.87
C LYS A 329 -4.37 34.62 -1.83
N LEU A 330 -4.25 35.30 -0.70
CA LEU A 330 -3.58 34.79 0.49
C LEU A 330 -4.60 34.05 1.37
N ARG A 331 -4.24 32.90 1.91
CA ARG A 331 -5.08 32.11 2.82
C ARG A 331 -4.27 31.56 3.99
N ALA A 332 -4.92 31.47 5.12
CA ALA A 332 -4.37 30.85 6.32
C ALA A 332 -5.47 30.07 7.03
N SER A 333 -5.14 28.91 7.54
CA SER A 333 -6.08 28.09 8.31
C SER A 333 -5.40 27.39 9.48
N ILE A 334 -6.21 27.15 10.50
CA ILE A 334 -5.86 26.29 11.62
C ILE A 334 -7.05 25.39 11.92
N GLY A 335 -6.79 24.10 12.18
CA GLY A 335 -7.84 23.15 12.51
C GLY A 335 -7.34 21.97 13.33
N LEU A 336 -8.27 21.31 13.98
CA LEU A 336 -8.10 20.01 14.60
C LEU A 336 -8.87 18.97 13.80
N THR A 337 -8.24 17.82 13.55
CA THR A 337 -8.87 16.61 13.01
C THR A 337 -8.71 15.47 13.99
N GLY A 338 -9.71 14.62 14.11
CA GLY A 338 -9.67 13.39 14.90
C GLY A 338 -9.44 12.16 14.05
N ASN A 339 -8.76 11.17 14.62
CA ASN A 339 -8.62 9.85 14.04
C ASN A 339 -8.91 8.79 15.11
N ASN A 340 -9.64 7.73 14.72
CA ASN A 340 -9.91 6.54 15.53
C ASN A 340 -9.71 5.25 14.73
N ALA A 341 -9.02 5.32 13.59
CA ALA A 341 -8.86 4.17 12.70
C ALA A 341 -8.10 3.02 13.37
N ASN A 342 -7.08 3.34 14.15
CA ASN A 342 -6.20 2.37 14.82
C ASN A 342 -6.82 1.73 16.07
N VAL A 343 -8.06 2.07 16.42
CA VAL A 343 -8.81 1.40 17.51
C VAL A 343 -9.80 0.42 16.89
N GLY A 344 -9.76 -0.83 17.29
CA GLY A 344 -10.75 -1.83 16.93
C GLY A 344 -12.12 -1.56 17.58
N PRO A 345 -13.21 -2.17 17.09
CA PRO A 345 -14.56 -1.94 17.63
C PRO A 345 -14.71 -2.22 19.12
N TYR A 346 -13.87 -3.10 19.69
CA TYR A 346 -13.96 -3.59 21.05
C TYR A 346 -12.66 -3.45 21.87
N ASP A 347 -11.63 -2.76 21.39
CA ASP A 347 -10.32 -2.63 22.05
C ASP A 347 -10.39 -1.98 23.44
N THR A 348 -11.46 -1.23 23.72
CA THR A 348 -11.71 -0.64 25.04
C THR A 348 -12.56 -1.54 25.96
N GLN A 349 -12.80 -2.78 25.56
CA GLN A 349 -13.59 -3.76 26.31
C GLN A 349 -12.75 -5.00 26.61
N SER A 350 -12.82 -5.49 27.85
CA SER A 350 -12.19 -6.77 28.21
C SER A 350 -12.99 -7.91 27.59
N LEU A 351 -12.38 -8.59 26.63
CA LEU A 351 -12.98 -9.75 25.98
C LEU A 351 -12.51 -11.04 26.65
N ALA A 352 -13.41 -12.00 26.77
CA ALA A 352 -13.05 -13.34 27.23
C ALA A 352 -12.47 -14.13 26.03
N GLY A 353 -11.24 -14.62 26.18
CA GLY A 353 -10.65 -15.60 25.28
C GLY A 353 -11.23 -16.99 25.58
N THR A 354 -11.59 -17.71 24.52
CA THR A 354 -11.93 -19.12 24.55
C THR A 354 -10.72 -19.93 24.07
N LYS A 355 -10.60 -21.20 24.39
CA LYS A 355 -9.46 -22.06 24.02
C LYS A 355 -8.30 -22.06 25.02
N TYR A 356 -8.53 -21.69 26.29
CA TYR A 356 -7.60 -22.03 27.35
C TYR A 356 -7.87 -23.48 27.82
N TRP A 357 -6.79 -24.26 27.85
CA TRP A 357 -6.89 -25.67 28.23
C TRP A 357 -6.53 -25.83 29.69
N TYR A 358 -7.38 -26.48 30.44
CA TYR A 358 -7.13 -26.89 31.82
C TYR A 358 -7.10 -28.40 31.90
N ASN A 359 -6.26 -28.92 32.76
CA ASN A 359 -6.25 -30.35 33.08
C ASN A 359 -7.13 -30.61 34.30
N TYR A 360 -8.28 -31.20 34.10
CA TYR A 360 -9.19 -31.65 35.14
C TYR A 360 -9.10 -33.16 35.26
N GLY A 361 -8.38 -33.62 36.33
CA GLY A 361 -8.31 -35.07 36.64
C GLY A 361 -7.69 -35.92 35.53
N GLY A 362 -6.77 -35.36 34.73
CA GLY A 362 -6.11 -36.04 33.61
C GLY A 362 -6.82 -35.88 32.27
N ALA A 363 -7.96 -35.19 32.21
CA ALA A 363 -8.66 -34.87 30.96
C ALA A 363 -8.54 -33.37 30.61
N PRO A 364 -8.27 -33.03 29.36
CA PRO A 364 -8.27 -31.63 28.93
C PRO A 364 -9.69 -31.05 28.93
N ALA A 365 -9.86 -29.87 29.51
CA ALA A 365 -11.12 -29.14 29.54
C ALA A 365 -10.91 -27.71 29.05
N TYR A 366 -11.90 -27.18 28.34
CA TYR A 366 -11.89 -25.78 27.88
C TYR A 366 -12.16 -24.84 29.06
N GLY A 367 -11.38 -23.80 29.14
CA GLY A 367 -11.57 -22.70 30.07
C GLY A 367 -11.66 -21.37 29.36
N TYR A 368 -11.94 -20.35 30.16
CA TYR A 368 -12.02 -18.96 29.71
C TYR A 368 -10.93 -18.15 30.40
N GLY A 369 -10.32 -17.24 29.68
CA GLY A 369 -9.35 -16.30 30.22
C GLY A 369 -9.59 -14.91 29.66
N ILE A 370 -8.99 -13.89 30.24
CA ILE A 370 -8.99 -12.55 29.70
C ILE A 370 -8.02 -12.51 28.50
N ASN A 371 -8.51 -12.01 27.36
CA ASN A 371 -7.72 -11.92 26.13
C ASN A 371 -6.91 -10.60 26.08
N GLY A 372 -6.09 -10.34 27.10
CA GLY A 372 -5.24 -9.16 27.21
C GLY A 372 -5.79 -8.09 28.16
N ILE A 373 -4.93 -7.11 28.45
CA ILE A 373 -5.29 -5.93 29.25
C ILE A 373 -5.88 -4.88 28.31
N THR A 374 -7.03 -4.32 28.69
CA THR A 374 -7.69 -3.26 27.93
C THR A 374 -7.51 -1.91 28.61
N ASN A 375 -7.29 -0.89 27.80
CA ASN A 375 -7.26 0.50 28.25
C ASN A 375 -8.62 1.16 28.04
N THR A 376 -9.37 1.35 29.12
CA THR A 376 -10.68 2.02 29.08
C THR A 376 -10.58 3.54 28.88
N LEU A 377 -9.37 4.11 28.99
CA LEU A 377 -9.11 5.54 28.86
C LEU A 377 -8.77 5.96 27.43
N LEU A 378 -8.72 5.01 26.48
CA LEU A 378 -8.44 5.34 25.09
C LEU A 378 -9.37 6.43 24.56
N THR A 379 -8.79 7.35 23.80
CA THR A 379 -9.49 8.47 23.19
C THR A 379 -8.99 8.73 21.77
N TRP A 380 -9.57 9.72 21.12
CA TRP A 380 -9.24 10.14 19.77
C TRP A 380 -7.78 10.61 19.65
N GLU A 381 -7.08 10.13 18.63
CA GLU A 381 -5.88 10.81 18.13
C GLU A 381 -6.28 12.17 17.56
N LYS A 382 -5.46 13.20 17.80
CA LYS A 382 -5.75 14.57 17.37
C LYS A 382 -4.60 15.15 16.56
N THR A 383 -4.90 15.59 15.35
CA THR A 383 -3.94 16.32 14.52
C THR A 383 -4.32 17.78 14.43
N ARG A 384 -3.44 18.64 14.93
CA ARG A 384 -3.51 20.09 14.70
C ARG A 384 -2.74 20.42 13.42
N GLU A 385 -3.40 21.05 12.47
CA GLU A 385 -2.79 21.57 11.26
C GLU A 385 -2.85 23.09 11.22
N ILE A 386 -1.73 23.72 10.83
CA ILE A 386 -1.65 25.11 10.40
C ILE A 386 -1.23 25.09 8.95
N ASN A 387 -1.98 25.77 8.09
CA ASN A 387 -1.67 25.91 6.67
C ASN A 387 -1.68 27.38 6.29
N VAL A 388 -0.66 27.81 5.52
CA VAL A 388 -0.60 29.12 4.89
C VAL A 388 -0.38 28.91 3.40
N GLY A 389 -1.24 29.49 2.58
CA GLY A 389 -1.21 29.29 1.13
C GLY A 389 -1.37 30.58 0.35
N LEU A 390 -0.77 30.61 -0.82
CA LEU A 390 -0.89 31.67 -1.82
C LEU A 390 -1.41 31.07 -3.11
N ASP A 391 -2.59 31.50 -3.55
CA ASP A 391 -3.12 31.19 -4.89
C ASP A 391 -2.82 32.37 -5.81
N PHE A 392 -2.27 32.12 -6.99
CA PHE A 392 -1.91 33.16 -7.93
C PHE A 392 -2.35 32.83 -9.36
N GLY A 393 -2.58 33.89 -10.13
CA GLY A 393 -2.89 33.81 -11.55
C GLY A 393 -2.39 35.09 -12.24
N PHE A 394 -1.62 34.93 -13.30
CA PHE A 394 -1.01 36.01 -14.05
C PHE A 394 -1.33 35.91 -15.54
N LEU A 395 -1.30 37.07 -16.23
CA LEU A 395 -1.45 37.17 -17.69
C LEU A 395 -2.75 36.46 -18.18
N ASN A 396 -3.89 36.84 -17.62
CA ASN A 396 -5.19 36.21 -17.88
C ASN A 396 -5.19 34.71 -17.53
N ASN A 397 -4.60 34.35 -16.39
CA ASN A 397 -4.42 32.96 -15.91
C ASN A 397 -3.59 32.08 -16.85
N ARG A 398 -2.77 32.65 -17.74
CA ARG A 398 -1.80 31.85 -18.51
C ARG A 398 -0.76 31.19 -17.62
N ILE A 399 -0.48 31.81 -16.49
CA ILE A 399 0.34 31.24 -15.42
C ILE A 399 -0.53 31.27 -14.16
N SER A 400 -0.85 30.11 -13.62
CA SER A 400 -1.66 29.98 -12.41
C SER A 400 -1.15 28.88 -11.51
N GLY A 401 -1.37 28.98 -10.21
CA GLY A 401 -0.91 27.97 -9.29
C GLY A 401 -1.19 28.27 -7.86
N SER A 402 -0.66 27.43 -6.99
CA SER A 402 -0.68 27.61 -5.54
C SER A 402 0.67 27.19 -4.92
N ILE A 403 0.99 27.82 -3.82
CA ILE A 403 2.09 27.46 -2.92
C ILE A 403 1.48 27.33 -1.53
N ASP A 404 1.66 26.17 -0.93
CA ASP A 404 1.17 25.86 0.41
C ASP A 404 2.32 25.48 1.31
N TRP A 405 2.36 26.04 2.49
CA TRP A 405 3.18 25.60 3.61
C TRP A 405 2.27 25.08 4.71
N TYR A 406 2.61 23.91 5.27
CA TYR A 406 1.85 23.34 6.37
C TYR A 406 2.73 22.85 7.52
N ASN A 407 2.14 22.84 8.70
CA ASN A 407 2.68 22.21 9.90
C ASN A 407 1.55 21.42 10.57
N LYS A 408 1.72 20.09 10.60
CA LYS A 408 0.80 19.14 11.20
C LYS A 408 1.45 18.51 12.41
N VAL A 409 0.77 18.52 13.55
CA VAL A 409 1.23 17.85 14.77
C VAL A 409 0.13 16.91 15.23
N SER A 410 0.36 15.62 15.04
CA SER A 410 -0.46 14.54 15.58
C SER A 410 -0.03 14.23 17.01
N ARG A 411 -0.94 14.20 17.93
CA ARG A 411 -0.74 13.89 19.35
C ARG A 411 -1.75 12.86 19.81
N ASP A 412 -1.50 12.32 20.98
CA ASP A 412 -2.34 11.26 21.54
C ASP A 412 -2.39 10.04 20.60
N LEU A 413 -1.26 9.78 19.90
CA LEU A 413 -1.15 8.65 18.96
C LEU A 413 -1.35 7.34 19.71
N LEU A 414 -2.13 6.47 19.10
CA LEU A 414 -2.40 5.15 19.61
C LEU A 414 -1.22 4.23 19.30
N MET A 415 -0.54 3.80 20.35
CA MET A 415 0.64 2.96 20.27
C MET A 415 0.52 1.80 21.27
N GLU A 416 1.05 0.64 20.89
CA GLU A 416 1.26 -0.44 21.83
C GLU A 416 2.37 -0.09 22.81
N GLN A 417 2.02 -0.06 24.08
CA GLN A 417 2.95 0.14 25.19
C GLN A 417 3.18 -1.19 25.89
N LEU A 418 4.46 -1.58 26.01
CA LEU A 418 4.82 -2.79 26.75
C LEU A 418 4.36 -2.70 28.20
N THR A 419 3.78 -3.78 28.68
CA THR A 419 3.32 -3.92 30.05
C THR A 419 4.07 -5.05 30.75
N PRO A 420 4.36 -4.93 32.06
CA PRO A 420 4.93 -6.04 32.82
C PRO A 420 4.07 -7.31 32.68
N LEU A 421 4.70 -8.46 32.51
CA LEU A 421 4.01 -9.75 32.37
C LEU A 421 3.20 -10.12 33.63
N GLU A 422 3.61 -9.59 34.76
CA GLU A 422 2.92 -9.77 36.07
C GLU A 422 1.48 -9.22 36.07
N LEU A 423 1.17 -8.29 35.12
CA LEU A 423 -0.19 -7.79 34.97
C LEU A 423 -1.11 -8.78 34.24
N GLY A 424 -0.59 -9.92 33.78
CA GLY A 424 -1.38 -10.98 33.16
C GLY A 424 -1.78 -10.70 31.69
N SER A 425 -1.06 -9.82 31.01
CA SER A 425 -1.27 -9.63 29.57
C SER A 425 -0.70 -10.81 28.79
N SER A 426 -1.52 -11.46 27.98
CA SER A 426 -1.07 -12.54 27.09
C SER A 426 -0.18 -12.01 25.96
N THR A 427 -0.30 -10.74 25.61
CA THR A 427 0.48 -10.06 24.55
C THR A 427 1.68 -9.29 25.10
N GLY A 428 1.75 -9.07 26.43
CA GLY A 428 2.77 -8.19 27.03
C GLY A 428 2.66 -6.72 26.64
N ALA A 429 1.55 -6.31 26.02
CA ALA A 429 1.34 -4.96 25.55
C ALA A 429 -0.11 -4.49 25.77
N MET A 430 -0.29 -3.18 25.82
CA MET A 430 -1.58 -2.50 25.92
C MET A 430 -1.59 -1.27 25.01
N MET A 431 -2.68 -1.07 24.28
CA MET A 431 -2.87 0.13 23.47
C MET A 431 -3.01 1.37 24.37
N ASN A 432 -2.29 2.45 24.07
CA ASN A 432 -2.34 3.70 24.83
C ASN A 432 -2.17 4.93 23.93
N ASN A 433 -2.64 6.11 24.38
CA ASN A 433 -2.51 7.40 23.68
C ASN A 433 -1.23 8.12 24.15
N VAL A 434 -0.05 7.78 23.59
CA VAL A 434 1.23 8.19 24.18
C VAL A 434 2.28 8.72 23.19
N GLY A 435 1.92 8.94 21.94
CA GLY A 435 2.86 9.38 20.92
C GLY A 435 2.56 10.79 20.37
N LYS A 436 3.60 11.42 19.81
CA LYS A 436 3.48 12.71 19.11
C LYS A 436 4.43 12.74 17.90
N VAL A 437 3.87 13.06 16.73
CA VAL A 437 4.61 13.14 15.45
C VAL A 437 4.29 14.45 14.75
N LYS A 438 5.30 15.06 14.15
CA LYS A 438 5.18 16.29 13.38
C LYS A 438 5.45 16.04 11.90
N ASN A 439 4.67 16.66 11.04
CA ASN A 439 4.91 16.76 9.61
C ASN A 439 4.93 18.22 9.21
N THR A 440 6.00 18.66 8.55
CA THR A 440 6.12 20.03 8.03
C THR A 440 6.52 19.95 6.57
N GLY A 441 5.79 20.64 5.70
CA GLY A 441 6.05 20.56 4.28
C GLY A 441 5.66 21.77 3.46
N VAL A 442 6.05 21.72 2.21
CA VAL A 442 5.70 22.68 1.16
C VAL A 442 5.16 21.92 -0.04
N GLU A 443 4.06 22.41 -0.58
CA GLU A 443 3.43 21.92 -1.80
C GLU A 443 3.31 23.07 -2.79
N ILE A 444 3.67 22.79 -4.06
CA ILE A 444 3.61 23.77 -5.15
C ILE A 444 2.85 23.15 -6.32
N SER A 445 1.87 23.84 -6.83
CA SER A 445 1.19 23.52 -8.07
C SER A 445 1.31 24.71 -9.02
N LEU A 446 1.75 24.46 -10.26
CA LEU A 446 1.90 25.47 -11.28
C LEU A 446 1.31 24.96 -12.60
N SER A 447 0.37 25.69 -13.14
CA SER A 447 -0.23 25.44 -14.45
C SER A 447 0.09 26.60 -15.41
N THR A 448 0.54 26.25 -16.60
CA THR A 448 0.89 27.23 -17.63
C THR A 448 0.18 26.92 -18.94
N VAL A 449 -0.34 27.95 -19.58
CA VAL A 449 -0.75 27.92 -20.99
C VAL A 449 0.44 28.43 -21.82
N ASN A 450 1.23 27.50 -22.32
CA ASN A 450 2.49 27.81 -23.02
C ASN A 450 2.22 28.47 -24.37
N VAL A 451 1.30 27.87 -25.14
CA VAL A 451 0.89 28.37 -26.44
C VAL A 451 -0.62 28.25 -26.59
N GLN A 452 -1.25 29.31 -27.08
CA GLN A 452 -2.68 29.32 -27.43
C GLN A 452 -2.86 30.08 -28.74
N THR A 453 -3.17 29.34 -29.77
CA THR A 453 -3.55 29.88 -31.09
C THR A 453 -4.90 29.31 -31.51
N LYS A 454 -5.39 29.65 -32.71
CA LYS A 454 -6.64 29.10 -33.24
C LYS A 454 -6.58 27.57 -33.43
N ASP A 455 -5.43 27.04 -33.83
CA ASP A 455 -5.28 25.63 -34.21
C ASP A 455 -4.41 24.82 -33.24
N PHE A 456 -3.65 25.50 -32.39
CA PHE A 456 -2.72 24.84 -31.45
C PHE A 456 -2.89 25.38 -30.03
N TYR A 457 -3.08 24.46 -29.10
CA TYR A 457 -3.11 24.72 -27.68
C TYR A 457 -2.10 23.82 -26.96
N TRP A 458 -1.29 24.41 -26.09
CA TRP A 458 -0.34 23.68 -25.25
C TRP A 458 -0.36 24.20 -23.84
N SER A 459 -0.64 23.32 -22.88
CA SER A 459 -0.58 23.60 -21.45
C SER A 459 0.31 22.59 -20.73
N THR A 460 0.90 23.02 -19.61
CA THR A 460 1.72 22.19 -18.74
C THR A 460 1.31 22.43 -17.29
N THR A 461 1.16 21.34 -16.52
CA THR A 461 0.96 21.39 -15.08
C THR A 461 2.16 20.74 -14.41
N PHE A 462 2.72 21.43 -13.44
CA PHE A 462 3.83 20.99 -12.61
C PHE A 462 3.34 20.90 -11.16
N SER A 463 3.70 19.81 -10.44
CA SER A 463 3.46 19.66 -9.01
C SER A 463 4.74 19.25 -8.31
N PHE A 464 4.94 19.79 -7.12
CA PHE A 464 6.07 19.50 -6.25
C PHE A 464 5.58 19.40 -4.81
N ALA A 465 6.07 18.39 -4.07
CA ALA A 465 5.81 18.24 -2.64
C ALA A 465 7.06 17.79 -1.90
N LYS A 466 7.30 18.43 -0.77
CA LYS A 466 8.36 18.07 0.19
C LYS A 466 7.75 18.03 1.58
N ASN A 467 7.91 16.89 2.28
CA ASN A 467 7.50 16.71 3.67
C ASN A 467 8.69 16.29 4.53
N LYS A 468 8.76 16.81 5.76
CA LYS A 468 9.65 16.33 6.82
C LYS A 468 8.77 15.74 7.92
N ASN A 469 8.91 14.44 8.16
CA ASN A 469 8.31 13.72 9.29
C ASN A 469 9.31 13.71 10.46
N GLU A 470 8.82 13.84 11.71
CA GLU A 470 9.66 13.90 12.88
C GLU A 470 8.90 13.42 14.12
N ILE A 471 9.42 12.41 14.81
CA ILE A 471 8.92 11.94 16.10
C ILE A 471 9.29 12.96 17.17
N LEU A 472 8.31 13.45 17.91
CA LEU A 472 8.51 14.44 18.97
C LEU A 472 8.45 13.83 20.37
N GLU A 473 7.68 12.74 20.55
CA GLU A 473 7.41 12.12 21.84
C GLU A 473 6.99 10.67 21.65
N LEU A 474 7.48 9.77 22.50
CA LEU A 474 7.17 8.34 22.57
C LEU A 474 6.88 7.99 24.03
N ASN A 475 5.86 7.15 24.27
CA ASN A 475 5.46 6.68 25.62
C ASN A 475 5.32 7.82 26.66
N GLY A 476 4.94 9.05 26.23
CA GLY A 476 4.84 10.21 27.10
C GLY A 476 6.18 10.85 27.47
N GLY A 477 7.29 10.43 26.87
CA GLY A 477 8.66 10.91 27.10
C GLY A 477 9.44 11.25 25.82
N LYS A 478 10.73 11.48 26.00
CA LYS A 478 11.69 11.77 24.91
C LYS A 478 12.80 10.70 24.83
N GLU A 479 12.48 9.51 25.21
CA GLU A 479 13.37 8.37 25.11
C GLU A 479 13.10 7.60 23.82
N ASP A 480 14.16 7.11 23.20
CA ASP A 480 14.08 6.32 21.98
C ASP A 480 13.52 4.92 22.29
N LEU A 481 12.72 4.40 21.39
CA LEU A 481 12.25 3.01 21.43
C LEU A 481 13.00 2.19 20.38
N VAL A 482 14.22 1.80 20.72
CA VAL A 482 15.15 1.11 19.82
C VAL A 482 14.56 -0.19 19.27
N ALA A 483 13.85 -0.97 20.11
CA ALA A 483 13.19 -2.20 19.68
C ALA A 483 12.15 -1.99 18.57
N ASN A 484 11.52 -0.82 18.53
CA ASN A 484 10.57 -0.44 17.48
C ASN A 484 11.23 0.32 16.33
N LYS A 485 12.53 0.60 16.42
CA LYS A 485 13.29 1.48 15.51
C LYS A 485 12.70 2.90 15.44
N TRP A 486 12.20 3.41 16.57
CA TRP A 486 11.64 4.76 16.70
C TRP A 486 12.55 5.66 17.52
N PHE A 487 13.03 6.72 16.91
CA PHE A 487 14.03 7.65 17.47
C PHE A 487 13.46 9.07 17.52
N ILE A 488 13.63 9.76 18.63
CA ILE A 488 13.21 11.14 18.79
C ILE A 488 13.98 12.04 17.79
N GLY A 489 13.25 12.89 17.08
CA GLY A 489 13.80 13.78 16.06
C GLY A 489 13.99 13.15 14.67
N GLN A 490 13.84 11.83 14.56
CA GLN A 490 13.89 11.10 13.29
C GLN A 490 12.49 10.86 12.71
N PRO A 491 12.37 10.53 11.42
CA PRO A 491 11.13 10.03 10.83
C PRO A 491 10.67 8.70 11.45
N ILE A 492 9.39 8.39 11.34
CA ILE A 492 8.80 7.16 11.89
C ILE A 492 9.27 5.87 11.17
N ASP A 493 9.80 6.01 9.98
CA ASP A 493 10.13 4.91 9.04
C ASP A 493 11.65 4.81 8.76
N VAL A 494 12.47 5.08 9.77
CA VAL A 494 13.92 4.93 9.64
C VAL A 494 14.30 3.47 9.39
N ILE A 495 15.34 3.30 8.58
CA ILE A 495 16.06 2.04 8.44
C ILE A 495 17.22 2.08 9.44
N TYR A 496 17.15 1.22 10.44
CA TYR A 496 18.12 1.12 11.51
C TYR A 496 18.74 -0.26 11.49
N ASP A 497 20.01 -0.33 11.09
CA ASP A 497 20.75 -1.57 10.91
C ASP A 497 22.25 -1.30 10.84
N TYR A 498 23.05 -2.35 10.64
CA TYR A 498 24.49 -2.25 10.44
C TYR A 498 24.83 -1.54 9.13
N GLU A 499 25.88 -0.71 9.15
CA GLU A 499 26.38 -0.03 7.96
C GLU A 499 27.30 -0.96 7.16
N TYR A 500 27.01 -1.09 5.84
CA TYR A 500 27.84 -1.86 4.93
C TYR A 500 29.18 -1.17 4.66
N ALA A 501 30.31 -1.88 4.87
CA ALA A 501 31.65 -1.38 4.70
C ALA A 501 32.40 -1.95 3.46
N GLY A 502 31.67 -2.55 2.52
CA GLY A 502 32.23 -3.15 1.32
C GLY A 502 32.52 -4.65 1.45
N VAL A 503 33.19 -5.21 0.45
CA VAL A 503 33.59 -6.62 0.41
C VAL A 503 34.99 -6.75 1.00
N CYS A 504 35.22 -7.78 1.81
CA CYS A 504 36.51 -8.07 2.43
C CYS A 504 37.54 -8.57 1.40
N THR A 505 38.66 -7.88 1.28
CA THR A 505 39.73 -8.32 0.40
C THR A 505 40.61 -9.39 1.06
N ALA A 506 41.45 -10.08 0.29
CA ALA A 506 42.41 -11.03 0.80
C ALA A 506 43.44 -10.39 1.78
N GLU A 507 43.81 -9.13 1.56
CA GLU A 507 44.71 -8.39 2.44
C GLU A 507 44.05 -8.05 3.77
N GLU A 508 42.82 -7.53 3.71
CA GLU A 508 42.04 -7.23 4.92
C GLU A 508 41.72 -8.49 5.72
N ALA A 509 41.37 -9.60 5.06
CA ALA A 509 41.13 -10.88 5.73
C ALA A 509 42.37 -11.35 6.51
N ARG A 510 43.58 -11.20 5.92
CA ARG A 510 44.85 -11.49 6.62
C ARG A 510 45.07 -10.55 7.82
N ALA A 511 44.78 -9.27 7.64
CA ALA A 511 44.90 -8.30 8.73
C ALA A 511 43.88 -8.62 9.87
N TYR A 512 42.66 -8.96 9.55
CA TYR A 512 41.68 -9.42 10.55
C TYR A 512 42.16 -10.68 11.27
N ALA A 513 42.71 -11.66 10.55
CA ALA A 513 43.15 -12.93 11.13
C ALA A 513 44.31 -12.74 12.15
N THR A 514 45.19 -11.78 11.92
CA THR A 514 46.39 -11.53 12.72
C THR A 514 46.25 -10.48 13.84
N ASN A 515 45.17 -9.69 13.81
CA ASN A 515 44.95 -8.64 14.81
C ASN A 515 44.05 -9.17 15.95
N ASP A 516 44.67 -9.45 17.11
CA ASP A 516 43.95 -9.96 18.29
C ASP A 516 42.98 -8.96 18.95
N ALA A 517 43.14 -7.66 18.66
CA ALA A 517 42.21 -6.64 19.15
C ALA A 517 40.85 -6.71 18.43
N ILE A 518 40.81 -7.22 17.18
CA ILE A 518 39.58 -7.39 16.41
C ILE A 518 39.02 -8.77 16.68
N LYS A 519 37.87 -8.85 17.30
CA LYS A 519 37.19 -10.12 17.63
C LYS A 519 36.28 -10.60 16.50
N THR A 520 35.60 -9.67 15.82
CA THR A 520 34.81 -9.99 14.64
C THR A 520 35.74 -10.09 13.42
N LYS A 521 35.84 -11.29 12.87
CA LYS A 521 36.73 -11.58 11.73
C LYS A 521 35.92 -11.73 10.46
N PHE A 522 36.27 -11.00 9.42
CA PHE A 522 35.76 -11.17 8.08
C PHE A 522 36.76 -11.95 7.24
N ILE A 523 36.26 -12.85 6.38
CA ILE A 523 37.09 -13.58 5.44
C ILE A 523 37.03 -12.95 4.04
N GLU A 524 37.95 -13.32 3.18
CA GLU A 524 38.00 -12.85 1.79
C GLU A 524 36.69 -13.13 1.05
N GLY A 525 36.16 -12.09 0.39
CA GLY A 525 34.93 -12.17 -0.37
C GLY A 525 33.65 -11.96 0.45
N GLU A 526 33.73 -11.90 1.78
CA GLU A 526 32.57 -11.61 2.62
C GLU A 526 32.22 -10.13 2.63
N MET A 527 30.96 -9.85 2.97
CA MET A 527 30.47 -8.51 3.25
C MET A 527 30.99 -8.06 4.62
N LYS A 528 31.61 -6.90 4.65
CA LYS A 528 32.06 -6.28 5.89
C LYS A 528 30.98 -5.38 6.44
N LEU A 529 30.88 -5.37 7.77
CA LEU A 529 30.13 -4.40 8.53
C LEU A 529 31.09 -3.36 9.11
N LYS A 530 30.64 -2.13 9.23
CA LYS A 530 31.38 -1.05 9.78
C LYS A 530 31.29 -1.08 11.30
N ASP A 531 32.45 -1.15 11.94
CA ASP A 531 32.59 -0.88 13.36
C ASP A 531 32.44 0.63 13.59
N GLN A 532 31.50 1.03 14.39
CA GLN A 532 31.21 2.45 14.68
C GLN A 532 32.13 3.00 15.75
N GLN A 533 32.80 2.12 16.53
CA GLN A 533 33.78 2.48 17.52
C GLN A 533 35.13 2.72 16.86
N GLN A 534 35.94 3.67 17.43
CA GLN A 534 37.26 3.96 16.95
C GLN A 534 38.33 3.15 17.72
N PRO A 535 39.52 2.93 17.14
CA PRO A 535 40.60 2.25 17.82
C PRO A 535 40.91 2.89 19.18
N GLY A 536 40.80 2.10 20.25
CA GLY A 536 41.01 2.53 21.64
C GLY A 536 39.73 2.86 22.41
N GLU A 537 38.59 2.85 21.77
CA GLU A 537 37.30 2.91 22.43
C GLU A 537 36.84 1.53 22.91
N GLU A 538 35.99 1.52 23.94
CA GLU A 538 35.35 0.29 24.42
C GLU A 538 34.45 -0.30 23.33
N GLY A 539 34.56 -1.60 23.08
CA GLY A 539 33.80 -2.30 22.03
C GLY A 539 34.53 -2.37 20.68
N TYR A 540 35.57 -1.58 20.42
CA TYR A 540 36.31 -1.64 19.16
C TYR A 540 36.78 -3.05 18.80
N GLY A 541 36.54 -3.44 17.56
CA GLY A 541 36.88 -4.75 17.02
C GLY A 541 35.82 -5.81 17.24
N VAL A 542 34.66 -5.44 17.80
CA VAL A 542 33.49 -6.31 17.99
C VAL A 542 32.29 -5.71 17.29
N ILE A 543 31.71 -6.37 16.32
CA ILE A 543 30.45 -5.94 15.73
C ILE A 543 29.29 -6.45 16.60
N ASP A 544 28.61 -5.52 17.24
CA ASP A 544 27.48 -5.80 18.13
C ASP A 544 26.35 -4.76 18.01
N GLU A 545 25.43 -4.73 18.96
CA GLU A 545 24.27 -3.82 18.93
C GLU A 545 24.67 -2.32 18.95
N ASN A 546 25.89 -2.00 19.38
CA ASN A 546 26.40 -0.62 19.41
C ASN A 546 26.82 -0.11 18.03
N ASP A 547 26.92 -1.01 17.03
CA ASP A 547 27.24 -0.67 15.64
C ASP A 547 26.00 -0.40 14.79
N LEU A 548 24.82 -0.54 15.36
CA LEU A 548 23.56 -0.23 14.68
C LEU A 548 23.40 1.27 14.54
N VAL A 549 23.10 1.73 13.33
CA VAL A 549 22.91 3.15 13.00
C VAL A 549 21.71 3.38 12.10
N VAL A 550 21.21 4.62 12.08
CA VAL A 550 20.19 5.04 11.11
C VAL A 550 20.83 5.21 9.73
N LEU A 551 20.57 4.28 8.84
CA LEU A 551 21.08 4.27 7.46
C LEU A 551 20.30 5.23 6.54
N GLY A 552 19.04 5.44 6.80
CA GLY A 552 18.13 6.24 5.99
C GLY A 552 16.67 6.09 6.42
N HIS A 553 15.77 6.46 5.53
CA HIS A 553 14.33 6.32 5.77
C HIS A 553 13.55 6.03 4.47
N ALA A 554 12.39 5.40 4.56
CA ALA A 554 11.59 5.01 3.41
C ALA A 554 10.82 6.19 2.77
N LEU A 555 10.49 7.22 3.56
CA LEU A 555 9.84 8.42 3.05
C LEU A 555 10.74 9.19 2.08
N PRO A 556 10.20 9.62 0.93
CA PRO A 556 10.99 10.40 -0.03
C PRO A 556 11.33 11.78 0.52
N LYS A 557 12.49 12.31 0.12
CA LYS A 557 12.86 13.70 0.40
C LYS A 557 11.95 14.69 -0.32
N TRP A 558 11.49 14.34 -1.52
CA TRP A 558 10.51 15.10 -2.30
C TRP A 558 9.89 14.24 -3.41
N THR A 559 8.73 14.66 -3.89
CA THR A 559 8.05 14.10 -5.06
C THR A 559 7.70 15.23 -6.02
N GLY A 560 7.56 14.89 -7.30
CA GLY A 560 7.16 15.87 -8.31
C GLY A 560 6.49 15.22 -9.51
N SER A 561 5.71 16.01 -10.23
CA SER A 561 5.10 15.56 -11.48
C SER A 561 5.04 16.69 -12.51
N VAL A 562 5.09 16.30 -13.78
CA VAL A 562 4.85 17.18 -14.92
C VAL A 562 3.85 16.49 -15.83
N THR A 563 2.75 17.18 -16.13
CA THR A 563 1.76 16.73 -17.12
C THR A 563 1.66 17.79 -18.21
N SER A 564 1.84 17.39 -19.45
CA SER A 564 1.76 18.28 -20.60
C SER A 564 0.65 17.82 -21.54
N ASN A 565 -0.20 18.77 -21.96
CA ASN A 565 -1.32 18.52 -22.86
C ASN A 565 -1.19 19.43 -24.06
N MET A 566 -1.30 18.86 -25.25
CA MET A 566 -1.22 19.55 -26.54
C MET A 566 -2.41 19.17 -27.40
N THR A 567 -3.00 20.14 -28.04
CA THR A 567 -4.05 19.92 -29.04
C THR A 567 -3.67 20.66 -30.30
N TYR A 568 -3.62 19.96 -31.43
CA TYR A 568 -3.41 20.53 -32.73
C TYR A 568 -4.55 20.13 -33.68
N LYS A 569 -5.45 21.08 -33.98
CA LYS A 569 -6.68 20.81 -34.72
C LYS A 569 -7.46 19.66 -34.09
N ASN A 570 -7.50 18.53 -34.75
CA ASN A 570 -8.22 17.33 -34.33
C ASN A 570 -7.38 16.33 -33.56
N PHE A 571 -6.07 16.57 -33.45
CA PHE A 571 -5.15 15.72 -32.68
C PHE A 571 -5.02 16.22 -31.24
N ASP A 572 -4.99 15.33 -30.29
CA ASP A 572 -4.60 15.59 -28.92
C ASP A 572 -3.44 14.68 -28.51
N PHE A 573 -2.47 15.26 -27.85
CA PHE A 573 -1.31 14.56 -27.31
C PHE A 573 -1.10 14.95 -25.87
N SER A 574 -0.88 13.97 -24.99
CA SER A 574 -0.52 14.23 -23.60
C SER A 574 0.51 13.25 -23.10
N PHE A 575 1.33 13.69 -22.16
CA PHE A 575 2.20 12.84 -21.39
C PHE A 575 2.25 13.29 -19.93
N SER A 576 2.53 12.34 -19.04
CA SER A 576 2.71 12.60 -17.61
C SER A 576 3.98 11.92 -17.11
N ILE A 577 4.80 12.69 -16.40
CA ILE A 577 6.04 12.23 -15.76
C ILE A 577 5.85 12.38 -14.27
N TYR A 578 6.25 11.37 -13.50
CA TYR A 578 6.26 11.39 -12.05
C TYR A 578 7.64 11.02 -11.53
N THR A 579 8.07 11.67 -10.48
CA THR A 579 9.34 11.39 -9.81
C THR A 579 9.17 11.31 -8.30
N LYS A 580 9.85 10.35 -7.69
CA LYS A 580 10.06 10.18 -6.26
C LYS A 580 11.55 10.17 -6.01
N GLN A 581 12.04 10.98 -5.08
CA GLN A 581 13.48 11.14 -4.85
C GLN A 581 13.85 11.03 -3.37
N GLY A 582 14.88 10.26 -3.09
CA GLY A 582 15.54 10.17 -1.80
C GLY A 582 14.84 9.27 -0.78
N GLY A 583 14.16 8.23 -1.20
CA GLY A 583 13.72 7.13 -0.33
C GLY A 583 14.71 5.98 -0.35
N MET A 584 14.73 5.19 0.71
CA MET A 584 15.49 3.95 0.82
C MET A 584 14.53 2.82 1.20
N VAL A 585 14.76 1.63 0.66
CA VAL A 585 13.94 0.45 0.96
C VAL A 585 14.82 -0.76 1.19
N GLU A 586 14.36 -1.65 2.03
CA GLU A 586 14.89 -3.01 2.10
C GLU A 586 14.34 -3.79 0.90
N SER A 587 15.22 -4.43 0.14
CA SER A 587 14.87 -5.30 -0.96
C SER A 587 15.18 -6.76 -0.62
N PRO A 588 14.18 -7.54 -0.18
CA PRO A 588 14.36 -8.97 0.10
C PRO A 588 14.84 -9.74 -1.13
N PHE A 589 14.39 -9.29 -2.32
CA PHE A 589 14.83 -9.84 -3.59
C PHE A 589 16.34 -9.68 -3.77
N MET A 590 16.89 -8.49 -3.53
CA MET A 590 18.33 -8.26 -3.60
C MET A 590 19.07 -9.13 -2.58
N ALA A 591 18.60 -9.18 -1.35
CA ALA A 591 19.20 -9.99 -0.30
C ALA A 591 19.24 -11.48 -0.68
N GLU A 592 18.12 -12.02 -1.14
CA GLU A 592 17.99 -13.45 -1.44
C GLU A 592 18.83 -13.86 -2.66
N PHE A 593 18.84 -13.02 -3.71
CA PHE A 593 19.44 -13.45 -4.98
C PHE A 593 20.86 -12.93 -5.23
N THR A 594 21.39 -12.04 -4.40
CA THR A 594 22.77 -11.56 -4.55
C THR A 594 23.75 -12.25 -3.63
N ASN A 595 23.36 -12.58 -2.42
CA ASN A 595 24.28 -13.03 -1.37
C ASN A 595 24.25 -14.53 -1.11
N TYR A 596 23.27 -15.22 -1.66
CA TYR A 596 22.95 -16.57 -1.25
C TYR A 596 23.31 -17.61 -2.31
N LYS A 597 24.08 -18.63 -1.93
CA LYS A 597 24.38 -19.79 -2.75
C LYS A 597 23.75 -21.01 -2.10
N ASP A 598 22.47 -21.24 -2.36
CA ASP A 598 21.80 -22.43 -1.83
C ASP A 598 21.19 -23.25 -2.95
N ARG A 599 21.45 -24.56 -2.90
CA ARG A 599 20.71 -25.59 -3.63
C ARG A 599 20.57 -25.34 -5.13
N GLY A 600 21.56 -24.68 -5.75
CA GLY A 600 21.53 -24.35 -7.18
C GLY A 600 20.48 -23.36 -7.60
N ARG A 601 19.93 -22.56 -6.69
CA ARG A 601 18.99 -21.50 -7.00
C ARG A 601 19.56 -20.51 -8.01
N ASN A 602 18.65 -19.89 -8.77
CA ASN A 602 19.00 -18.84 -9.71
C ASN A 602 19.70 -17.66 -9.04
N LYS A 603 20.57 -16.97 -9.77
CA LYS A 603 21.32 -15.80 -9.31
C LYS A 603 21.11 -14.62 -10.24
N LEU A 604 21.07 -13.42 -9.68
CA LEU A 604 21.14 -12.21 -10.47
C LEU A 604 22.54 -12.06 -11.09
N LYS A 605 22.60 -11.54 -12.30
CA LYS A 605 23.86 -11.15 -12.93
C LYS A 605 24.31 -9.83 -12.30
N MET A 606 25.18 -9.93 -11.29
CA MET A 606 25.70 -8.81 -10.51
C MET A 606 27.23 -8.79 -10.60
N ASP A 607 27.83 -7.67 -10.20
CA ASP A 607 29.26 -7.50 -10.11
C ASP A 607 29.76 -8.10 -8.78
N TYR A 608 29.91 -9.43 -8.75
CA TYR A 608 30.37 -10.17 -7.58
C TYR A 608 31.88 -10.07 -7.41
N TYR A 609 32.37 -10.12 -6.16
CA TYR A 609 33.75 -10.43 -5.87
C TYR A 609 34.08 -11.83 -6.37
N ILE A 610 35.21 -11.97 -7.09
CA ILE A 610 35.70 -13.27 -7.59
C ILE A 610 37.11 -13.47 -7.07
N PRO A 611 37.38 -14.48 -6.22
CA PRO A 611 38.72 -14.77 -5.73
C PRO A 611 39.72 -15.13 -6.85
N ALA A 612 41.00 -14.87 -6.65
CA ALA A 612 42.04 -15.41 -7.53
C ALA A 612 41.98 -16.95 -7.53
N GLY A 613 42.27 -17.56 -8.66
CA GLY A 613 42.19 -19.00 -8.83
C GLY A 613 40.79 -19.54 -9.09
N THR A 614 39.76 -18.68 -9.25
CA THR A 614 38.42 -19.11 -9.62
C THR A 614 38.39 -19.57 -11.09
N PRO A 615 37.84 -20.77 -11.41
CA PRO A 615 37.67 -21.18 -12.78
C PRO A 615 36.55 -20.40 -13.48
N VAL A 616 36.87 -19.72 -14.57
CA VAL A 616 35.95 -18.98 -15.41
C VAL A 616 35.87 -19.61 -16.79
N LEU A 617 34.66 -19.86 -17.30
CA LEU A 617 34.43 -20.42 -18.63
C LEU A 617 34.99 -19.47 -19.69
N ASN A 618 35.76 -20.01 -20.61
CA ASN A 618 36.29 -19.25 -21.76
C ASN A 618 35.15 -18.80 -22.66
N ALA A 619 35.31 -17.61 -23.26
CA ALA A 619 34.26 -16.99 -24.10
C ALA A 619 33.86 -17.86 -25.32
N ASP A 620 34.78 -18.73 -25.76
CA ASP A 620 34.57 -19.69 -26.87
C ASP A 620 34.03 -21.04 -26.44
N GLY A 621 33.77 -21.23 -25.12
CA GLY A 621 33.30 -22.50 -24.57
C GLY A 621 34.34 -23.66 -24.58
N SER A 622 35.64 -23.37 -24.87
CA SER A 622 36.70 -24.37 -25.01
C SER A 622 37.19 -24.98 -23.68
N GLY A 623 36.67 -24.49 -22.54
CA GLY A 623 37.08 -24.91 -21.20
C GLY A 623 37.10 -23.78 -20.21
N TYR A 624 37.87 -23.91 -19.13
CA TYR A 624 37.97 -22.94 -18.05
C TYR A 624 39.39 -22.41 -17.93
N THR A 625 39.51 -21.12 -17.67
CA THR A 625 40.76 -20.46 -17.30
C THR A 625 40.65 -20.01 -15.86
N LEU A 626 41.70 -20.28 -15.05
CA LEU A 626 41.75 -19.77 -13.67
C LEU A 626 42.04 -18.27 -13.69
N THR A 627 41.32 -17.50 -12.91
CA THR A 627 41.66 -16.09 -12.68
C THR A 627 43.00 -15.94 -12.01
N THR A 628 43.85 -15.07 -12.52
CA THR A 628 45.19 -14.82 -11.93
C THR A 628 45.14 -13.84 -10.76
N GLU A 629 44.18 -12.93 -10.82
CA GLU A 629 43.93 -11.90 -9.80
C GLU A 629 42.49 -11.95 -9.35
N ALA A 630 42.18 -11.48 -8.14
CA ALA A 630 40.85 -11.33 -7.63
C ALA A 630 40.16 -10.14 -8.36
N HIS A 631 38.89 -10.34 -8.74
CA HIS A 631 38.05 -9.26 -9.22
C HIS A 631 37.30 -8.61 -8.04
N MET A 632 37.52 -7.33 -7.86
CA MET A 632 36.85 -6.53 -6.80
C MET A 632 35.44 -6.15 -7.26
N GLY A 633 34.46 -7.01 -6.99
CA GLY A 633 33.05 -6.72 -7.25
C GLY A 633 32.41 -5.88 -6.16
N ALA A 634 31.27 -5.29 -6.49
CA ALA A 634 30.44 -4.52 -5.54
C ALA A 634 29.63 -5.38 -4.57
N TYR A 635 29.52 -6.68 -4.86
CA TYR A 635 28.73 -7.66 -4.09
C TYR A 635 29.65 -8.77 -3.57
N PRO A 636 29.32 -9.37 -2.40
CA PRO A 636 30.13 -10.45 -1.83
C PRO A 636 30.16 -11.67 -2.75
N TYR A 637 31.18 -12.50 -2.57
CA TYR A 637 31.27 -13.78 -3.25
C TYR A 637 30.14 -14.71 -2.80
N PRO A 638 29.30 -15.23 -3.72
CA PRO A 638 28.23 -16.15 -3.36
C PRO A 638 28.80 -17.44 -2.80
N THR A 639 28.67 -17.68 -1.52
CA THR A 639 29.24 -18.85 -0.85
C THR A 639 28.17 -19.71 -0.19
N ASN A 640 28.51 -21.00 -0.07
CA ASN A 640 27.69 -22.04 0.55
C ASN A 640 28.00 -22.24 2.05
N THR A 641 29.02 -21.56 2.55
CA THR A 641 29.48 -21.81 3.90
C THR A 641 28.50 -21.25 4.92
N ALA A 642 28.02 -22.12 5.80
CA ALA A 642 27.14 -21.78 6.93
C ALA A 642 27.80 -20.86 7.96
N ASN A 643 29.06 -20.49 7.75
CA ASN A 643 29.86 -19.69 8.64
C ASN A 643 29.86 -18.18 8.33
N ASN A 644 29.07 -17.74 7.39
CA ASN A 644 28.85 -16.31 7.15
C ASN A 644 27.97 -15.72 8.23
N ASN A 645 28.51 -15.52 9.40
CA ASN A 645 27.81 -14.90 10.52
C ASN A 645 27.44 -13.44 10.25
N TYR A 646 27.96 -12.83 9.18
CA TYR A 646 27.80 -11.41 8.88
C TYR A 646 27.55 -11.12 7.39
N GLY A 647 27.45 -12.09 6.58
CA GLY A 647 27.49 -11.88 5.15
C GLY A 647 26.21 -12.17 4.40
N GLY A 648 25.11 -11.54 4.74
CA GLY A 648 23.95 -11.47 3.83
C GLY A 648 23.40 -12.81 3.36
N GLY A 649 23.56 -13.86 4.13
CA GLY A 649 22.81 -15.09 3.96
C GLY A 649 21.51 -14.99 4.73
N ILE A 650 20.37 -15.27 4.08
CA ILE A 650 19.16 -15.64 4.80
C ILE A 650 19.48 -16.96 5.50
N GLY A 651 19.96 -16.89 6.74
CA GLY A 651 20.18 -18.10 7.53
C GLY A 651 18.85 -18.72 7.91
N TRP A 652 18.63 -19.91 7.47
CA TRP A 652 17.65 -20.83 8.05
C TRP A 652 18.25 -21.39 9.35
N GLY A 653 18.39 -20.55 10.36
CA GLY A 653 18.96 -20.96 11.64
C GLY A 653 18.58 -19.98 12.73
N THR A 654 18.58 -20.47 13.95
CA THR A 654 18.15 -19.77 15.17
C THR A 654 19.06 -18.61 15.60
N ASP A 655 20.08 -18.26 14.85
CA ASP A 655 21.00 -17.18 15.19
C ASP A 655 20.54 -15.85 14.58
N LYS A 656 20.34 -14.90 15.48
CA LYS A 656 19.79 -13.56 15.27
C LYS A 656 20.57 -12.63 14.35
N GLN A 657 21.65 -13.07 13.72
CA GLN A 657 22.59 -12.23 12.97
C GLN A 657 22.50 -12.37 11.45
N THR A 658 21.49 -13.03 10.96
CA THR A 658 21.33 -13.37 9.55
C THR A 658 20.38 -12.45 8.83
N THR A 659 20.36 -11.22 9.17
CA THR A 659 19.48 -10.26 8.54
C THR A 659 20.18 -9.54 7.40
N TYR A 660 19.48 -9.35 6.35
CA TYR A 660 19.57 -8.46 5.21
C TYR A 660 20.49 -7.26 5.45
N VAL A 661 21.79 -7.45 5.41
CA VAL A 661 22.71 -6.42 5.84
C VAL A 661 23.20 -5.63 4.63
N GLY A 662 23.26 -4.35 4.80
CA GLY A 662 24.03 -3.42 4.00
C GLY A 662 23.67 -3.31 2.52
N ASN A 663 23.85 -4.32 1.74
CA ASN A 663 23.60 -4.29 0.28
C ASN A 663 22.15 -4.55 -0.13
N SER A 664 21.28 -4.91 0.81
CA SER A 664 19.84 -5.03 0.57
C SER A 664 19.07 -3.72 0.76
N TYR A 665 19.70 -2.75 1.41
CA TYR A 665 19.15 -1.40 1.54
C TYR A 665 19.54 -0.56 0.34
N VAL A 666 18.57 -0.24 -0.48
CA VAL A 666 18.78 0.41 -1.78
C VAL A 666 17.95 1.68 -1.92
N ASP A 667 18.51 2.66 -2.64
CA ASP A 667 17.77 3.85 -3.04
C ASP A 667 16.68 3.48 -4.06
N ASN A 668 15.44 3.85 -3.77
CA ASN A 668 14.31 3.63 -4.65
C ASN A 668 13.84 4.90 -5.36
N SER A 669 14.74 5.84 -5.57
CA SER A 669 14.48 7.03 -6.39
C SER A 669 14.25 6.66 -7.84
N PHE A 670 13.30 7.33 -8.46
CA PHE A 670 12.99 7.12 -9.89
C PHE A 670 12.38 8.33 -10.55
N VAL A 671 12.46 8.35 -11.89
CA VAL A 671 11.66 9.17 -12.79
C VAL A 671 10.90 8.23 -13.72
N LYS A 672 9.57 8.31 -13.72
CA LYS A 672 8.70 7.42 -14.50
C LYS A 672 7.81 8.24 -15.45
N ILE A 673 7.80 7.84 -16.71
CA ILE A 673 6.77 8.31 -17.62
C ILE A 673 5.52 7.47 -17.37
N LYS A 674 4.51 8.09 -16.76
CA LYS A 674 3.30 7.37 -16.29
C LYS A 674 2.35 7.04 -17.43
N ASN A 675 2.20 7.95 -18.38
CA ASN A 675 1.41 7.71 -19.56
C ASN A 675 1.86 8.58 -20.73
N ILE A 676 1.58 8.10 -21.93
CA ILE A 676 1.64 8.84 -23.19
C ILE A 676 0.36 8.54 -23.95
N THR A 677 -0.40 9.57 -24.28
CA THR A 677 -1.67 9.43 -25.01
C THR A 677 -1.60 10.23 -26.31
N LEU A 678 -2.01 9.60 -27.40
CA LEU A 678 -2.24 10.26 -28.68
C LEU A 678 -3.66 9.96 -29.14
N GLY A 679 -4.46 10.99 -29.34
CA GLY A 679 -5.85 10.89 -29.76
C GLY A 679 -6.12 11.65 -31.06
N TYR A 680 -7.16 11.22 -31.78
CA TYR A 680 -7.71 11.89 -32.93
C TYR A 680 -9.23 11.93 -32.84
N THR A 681 -9.79 13.13 -32.90
CA THR A 681 -11.23 13.38 -32.93
C THR A 681 -11.68 13.58 -34.35
N PHE A 682 -12.55 12.74 -34.85
CA PHE A 682 -13.04 12.84 -36.23
C PHE A 682 -13.92 14.10 -36.42
N PRO A 683 -13.79 14.81 -37.56
CA PRO A 683 -14.60 16.00 -37.85
C PRO A 683 -16.10 15.67 -37.79
N LYS A 684 -16.87 16.55 -37.20
CA LYS A 684 -18.35 16.40 -37.10
C LYS A 684 -19.00 16.24 -38.47
N SER A 685 -18.47 16.91 -39.50
CA SER A 685 -18.94 16.81 -40.91
C SER A 685 -18.81 15.40 -41.51
N TRP A 686 -17.89 14.59 -41.02
CA TRP A 686 -17.75 13.20 -41.43
C TRP A 686 -18.71 12.29 -40.63
N MET A 687 -18.76 12.51 -39.34
CA MET A 687 -19.50 11.66 -38.40
C MET A 687 -21.03 11.83 -38.57
N SER A 688 -21.50 13.03 -38.83
CA SER A 688 -22.92 13.27 -39.08
C SER A 688 -23.49 12.49 -40.28
N LYS A 689 -22.63 12.12 -41.27
CA LYS A 689 -23.04 11.29 -42.40
C LYS A 689 -23.39 9.86 -42.04
N ILE A 690 -22.88 9.38 -40.92
CA ILE A 690 -23.14 8.03 -40.39
C ILE A 690 -24.00 8.06 -39.10
N GLY A 691 -24.64 9.21 -38.80
CA GLY A 691 -25.52 9.35 -37.64
C GLY A 691 -24.79 9.41 -36.28
N VAL A 692 -23.46 9.68 -36.28
CA VAL A 692 -22.65 9.78 -35.08
C VAL A 692 -22.30 11.25 -34.83
N ASP A 693 -22.49 11.75 -33.63
CA ASP A 693 -22.16 13.13 -33.28
C ASP A 693 -20.67 13.34 -32.96
N HIS A 694 -20.05 12.35 -32.31
CA HIS A 694 -18.66 12.45 -31.87
C HIS A 694 -17.99 11.08 -31.89
N LEU A 695 -16.83 10.97 -32.53
CA LEU A 695 -15.95 9.81 -32.52
C LEU A 695 -14.52 10.27 -32.22
N ARG A 696 -13.89 9.70 -31.20
CA ARG A 696 -12.49 9.87 -30.91
C ARG A 696 -11.83 8.51 -30.78
N LEU A 697 -10.75 8.28 -31.50
CA LEU A 697 -9.86 7.14 -31.33
C LEU A 697 -8.58 7.62 -30.64
N TYR A 698 -8.06 6.81 -29.75
CA TYR A 698 -6.81 7.13 -29.08
C TYR A 698 -6.00 5.88 -28.74
N VAL A 699 -4.70 6.09 -28.60
CA VAL A 699 -3.74 5.12 -28.05
C VAL A 699 -3.19 5.71 -26.77
N ASN A 700 -3.21 4.93 -25.70
CA ASN A 700 -2.62 5.29 -24.42
C ASN A 700 -1.61 4.21 -24.02
N VAL A 701 -0.37 4.62 -23.77
CA VAL A 701 0.69 3.74 -23.28
C VAL A 701 0.97 4.09 -21.83
N LEU A 702 0.78 3.10 -20.94
CA LEU A 702 0.97 3.26 -19.51
C LEU A 702 2.37 2.79 -19.09
N ASN A 703 3.03 3.54 -18.21
CA ASN A 703 4.35 3.26 -17.66
C ASN A 703 5.42 2.84 -18.68
N PRO A 704 5.53 3.51 -19.86
CA PRO A 704 6.44 3.05 -20.92
C PRO A 704 7.91 3.05 -20.51
N PHE A 705 8.32 3.96 -19.61
CA PHE A 705 9.72 4.10 -19.23
C PHE A 705 9.86 4.44 -17.74
N THR A 706 10.80 3.76 -17.09
CA THR A 706 11.24 4.04 -15.72
C THR A 706 12.76 4.25 -15.71
N PHE A 707 13.23 5.39 -15.21
CA PHE A 707 14.64 5.71 -15.07
C PHE A 707 14.99 5.66 -13.58
N THR A 708 15.85 4.75 -13.18
CA THR A 708 16.20 4.50 -11.77
C THR A 708 17.54 3.76 -11.66
N SER A 709 18.21 3.91 -10.54
CA SER A 709 19.34 3.08 -10.13
C SER A 709 18.90 1.79 -9.42
N TYR A 710 17.65 1.69 -9.04
CA TYR A 710 17.08 0.52 -8.39
C TYR A 710 17.21 -0.73 -9.27
N LYS A 711 17.65 -1.86 -8.69
CA LYS A 711 17.95 -3.09 -9.41
C LYS A 711 16.83 -4.14 -9.36
N GLY A 712 15.77 -3.91 -8.58
CA GLY A 712 14.58 -4.77 -8.51
C GLY A 712 13.61 -4.57 -9.67
N PHE A 713 12.41 -5.12 -9.53
CA PHE A 713 11.37 -5.08 -10.58
C PHE A 713 10.79 -3.68 -10.83
N ASP A 714 10.37 -3.01 -9.74
CA ASP A 714 9.78 -1.68 -9.84
C ASP A 714 10.08 -0.86 -8.58
N PRO A 715 10.81 0.26 -8.69
CA PRO A 715 11.17 1.09 -7.55
C PRO A 715 9.97 1.74 -6.85
N GLU A 716 8.81 1.83 -7.51
CA GLU A 716 7.60 2.41 -6.94
C GLU A 716 6.97 1.48 -5.90
N TRP A 717 7.09 0.17 -6.10
CA TRP A 717 6.51 -0.88 -5.27
C TRP A 717 7.55 -1.63 -4.43
N ALA A 718 8.82 -1.36 -4.67
CA ALA A 718 9.95 -1.88 -3.90
C ALA A 718 9.88 -3.40 -3.68
N ASP A 719 9.55 -4.14 -4.74
CA ASP A 719 9.46 -5.61 -4.76
C ASP A 719 8.46 -6.21 -3.75
N ALA A 720 7.52 -5.43 -3.24
CA ALA A 720 6.47 -5.90 -2.32
C ALA A 720 5.72 -7.13 -2.85
N ALA A 721 5.65 -7.28 -4.18
CA ALA A 721 5.08 -8.44 -4.84
C ALA A 721 5.76 -9.78 -4.52
N LEU A 722 7.04 -9.74 -4.13
CA LEU A 722 7.79 -10.95 -3.79
C LEU A 722 7.59 -11.36 -2.33
N ASN A 723 7.17 -10.42 -1.47
CA ASN A 723 6.97 -10.70 -0.06
C ASN A 723 5.65 -11.41 0.23
N ASP A 724 4.60 -11.12 -0.53
CA ASP A 724 3.26 -11.65 -0.29
C ASP A 724 2.75 -12.58 -1.40
N GLY A 725 3.59 -12.85 -2.41
CA GLY A 725 3.22 -13.69 -3.57
C GLY A 725 2.14 -13.06 -4.46
N THR A 726 1.67 -11.87 -4.14
CA THR A 726 0.73 -11.14 -5.00
C THR A 726 1.52 -10.35 -6.03
N GLY A 727 1.29 -10.62 -7.30
CA GLY A 727 1.91 -9.83 -8.36
C GLY A 727 1.68 -8.34 -8.12
N GLY A 728 2.77 -7.58 -7.98
CA GLY A 728 2.70 -6.13 -7.88
C GLY A 728 2.06 -5.52 -9.13
N PRO A 729 1.73 -4.23 -9.12
CA PRO A 729 1.12 -3.56 -10.29
C PRO A 729 1.95 -3.59 -11.56
N SER A 730 3.26 -3.83 -11.45
CA SER A 730 4.11 -4.11 -12.62
C SER A 730 3.73 -5.39 -13.35
N SER A 731 3.09 -6.35 -12.67
CA SER A 731 2.53 -7.56 -13.28
C SER A 731 1.20 -7.33 -14.00
N ARG A 732 0.64 -6.13 -13.90
CA ARG A 732 -0.67 -5.76 -14.50
C ARG A 732 -0.57 -4.85 -15.71
N THR A 733 0.63 -4.55 -16.19
CA THR A 733 0.80 -3.69 -17.37
C THR A 733 1.02 -4.48 -18.65
#